data_41de6e49f1137c67d9acce50ca8f4a1e
#
_entry.id   41de6e49f1137c67d9acce50ca8f4a1e
#
_cell.length_a   1.000
_cell.length_b   1.000
_cell.length_c   1.000
_cell.angle_alpha   90.00
_cell.angle_beta   90.00
_cell.angle_gamma   90.00
#
_symmetry.space_group_name_H-M   'P 1'
#
loop_
_entity.id
_entity.type
_entity.pdbx_description
1 polymer ?
#
loop_
_entity_poly.entity_id
_entity_poly.type
_entity_poly.pdbx_seq_one_letter_code
_entity_poly.pdbx_strand_id
1 'polypeptide(L)'
;MKTTKLCSLVVLLISIALTDVPLDGDWTFNIGDDSSWAKIELSDSAWYSITVPGSWESQGFVNYDGIAWYRVPFHLNSSYLEKDTLFLHLGKIGTIARPFINGVALADTMTIFDSSETAYYKIPSILAHSENLLAIKIDNKSGKGGIISGPVLISIYGPQRTVKAAEHKAHRSWYKLPFSNGISAATYNVKNRNFANFTPHIFMQYSGSEHTNIVASSARTILFNNRREVALTEMETVSSGYINGTGIIHHKLRNKDCVLDQYAFSPFTSNSPFWVFFTVLSGNSIGDYALNFEIDDLVQGMNVGKWSFQENDRKWLFVVCNYDKTLNPKSYNVIRKYKNEHPGFSALLKEIGWWKNWQQTTILPQNLSDTERSVYLQSLALLKMAQSREKFPSRGLVVHTFPPDQMAVATVPGMSFSIDAFLKSGHFEEALAALQFIMNGNSGSLKHYTWSGENRGIGQNYTVSVNYYHGNGDEATDTGEFGPIVQLGNFGLLLGNLKQYIETTDDIRFLEYYWSKISSEIVDVIINNIDAGGLVRADNGFYNGGAPKHYFYSSASAYRGLVAAVWLARMVNDESRAQEYELAAVALQNAIEVNFINESGAVKSFLEGSETNIDAATALGLLWVFTPQDISSKETLAAFEKHLKFNNGFVRFPPEGRRIGDEWVVGNMIIADLNQYMTNFKKATSLKNWVSYQAFNNYGLLPEYFSKDGSDYTGTVPLCGLGAGIYVTSFGGE
;
A
#
# COMPACT_ATOMS: atom_id res chain seq x y z
N MET A 1 -16.50 32.76 68.88
CA MET A 1 -16.66 33.08 67.49
C MET A 1 -15.28 33.35 66.93
N LYS A 2 -14.66 32.40 66.26
CA LYS A 2 -13.40 32.57 65.52
C LYS A 2 -13.70 32.24 64.05
N THR A 3 -13.69 33.25 63.20
CA THR A 3 -13.84 33.15 61.76
C THR A 3 -12.50 32.72 61.15
N THR A 4 -12.44 31.52 60.62
CA THR A 4 -11.30 31.02 59.86
C THR A 4 -11.42 31.49 58.40
N LYS A 5 -10.50 32.33 57.95
CA LYS A 5 -10.39 32.73 56.53
C LYS A 5 -9.73 31.58 55.78
N LEU A 6 -10.47 31.00 54.85
CA LEU A 6 -9.96 30.03 53.85
C LEU A 6 -9.25 30.83 52.76
N CYS A 7 -7.93 30.69 52.70
CA CYS A 7 -7.11 31.23 51.59
C CYS A 7 -7.19 30.24 50.43
N SER A 8 -7.98 30.56 49.40
CA SER A 8 -7.97 29.77 48.13
C SER A 8 -6.73 30.14 47.37
N LEU A 9 -5.81 29.18 47.29
CA LEU A 9 -4.63 29.24 46.41
C LEU A 9 -5.09 28.94 44.98
N VAL A 10 -5.27 29.99 44.18
CA VAL A 10 -5.49 29.87 42.72
C VAL A 10 -4.15 29.51 42.11
N VAL A 11 -3.94 28.25 41.80
CA VAL A 11 -2.82 27.80 40.95
C VAL A 11 -3.16 28.23 39.54
N LEU A 12 -2.54 29.31 39.10
CA LEU A 12 -2.57 29.74 37.70
C LEU A 12 -1.74 28.72 36.89
N LEU A 13 -2.39 27.74 36.27
CA LEU A 13 -1.78 26.91 35.21
C LEU A 13 -1.54 27.83 34.02
N ILE A 14 -0.35 28.39 33.93
CA ILE A 14 0.14 28.98 32.70
C ILE A 14 0.37 27.83 31.75
N SER A 15 -0.60 27.52 30.89
CA SER A 15 -0.36 26.75 29.68
C SER A 15 0.55 27.60 28.82
N ILE A 16 1.84 27.23 28.76
CA ILE A 16 2.74 27.78 27.77
C ILE A 16 2.21 27.31 26.41
N ALA A 17 1.48 28.19 25.74
CA ALA A 17 1.12 27.97 24.35
C ALA A 17 2.45 27.85 23.58
N LEU A 18 2.65 26.73 22.88
CA LEU A 18 3.78 26.59 21.96
C LEU A 18 3.61 27.64 20.88
N THR A 19 4.53 28.60 20.86
CA THR A 19 4.60 29.64 19.81
C THR A 19 5.42 29.08 18.66
N ASP A 20 5.08 29.46 17.43
CA ASP A 20 5.88 29.11 16.26
C ASP A 20 7.33 29.56 16.43
N VAL A 21 8.29 28.80 15.86
CA VAL A 21 9.71 29.17 15.85
C VAL A 21 9.99 29.96 14.57
N PRO A 22 10.11 31.30 14.64
CA PRO A 22 10.36 32.10 13.45
C PRO A 22 11.78 31.83 12.91
N LEU A 23 11.87 31.74 11.60
CA LEU A 23 13.13 31.59 10.87
C LEU A 23 13.41 32.80 9.97
N ASP A 24 12.55 33.83 10.00
CA ASP A 24 12.77 35.08 9.27
C ASP A 24 14.08 35.73 9.75
N GLY A 25 14.86 36.29 8.84
CA GLY A 25 16.11 36.95 9.15
C GLY A 25 17.24 36.68 8.16
N ASP A 26 18.45 36.83 8.60
CA ASP A 26 19.63 36.65 7.73
C ASP A 26 20.08 35.20 7.70
N TRP A 27 20.18 34.66 6.48
CA TRP A 27 20.60 33.30 6.17
C TRP A 27 21.91 33.32 5.38
N THR A 28 22.65 32.22 5.42
CA THR A 28 23.77 32.04 4.49
C THR A 28 23.22 31.54 3.13
N PHE A 29 23.81 32.06 2.04
CA PHE A 29 23.30 31.87 0.68
C PHE A 29 24.46 31.64 -0.30
N ASN A 30 24.26 30.71 -1.24
CA ASN A 30 25.19 30.51 -2.33
C ASN A 30 24.48 30.12 -3.61
N ILE A 31 25.04 30.55 -4.77
CA ILE A 31 24.53 30.17 -6.10
C ILE A 31 25.30 28.95 -6.61
N GLY A 32 24.59 28.07 -7.34
CA GLY A 32 25.15 26.83 -7.87
C GLY A 32 24.47 25.61 -7.33
N ASP A 33 24.91 24.43 -7.71
CA ASP A 33 24.30 23.14 -7.35
C ASP A 33 25.34 22.13 -6.87
N ASP A 34 25.48 22.02 -5.57
CA ASP A 34 26.30 20.99 -4.92
C ASP A 34 25.47 20.35 -3.78
N SER A 35 25.16 19.06 -3.93
CA SER A 35 24.38 18.31 -2.94
C SER A 35 25.06 18.19 -1.57
N SER A 36 26.38 18.39 -1.50
CA SER A 36 27.11 18.42 -0.23
C SER A 36 26.73 19.62 0.66
N TRP A 37 26.09 20.63 0.07
CA TRP A 37 25.66 21.86 0.76
C TRP A 37 24.49 21.66 1.73
N ALA A 38 23.87 20.50 1.67
CA ALA A 38 22.88 20.07 2.68
C ALA A 38 23.51 19.58 3.99
N LYS A 39 24.80 19.21 4.01
CA LYS A 39 25.43 18.55 5.15
C LYS A 39 25.73 19.50 6.29
N ILE A 40 25.59 19.03 7.54
CA ILE A 40 25.84 19.80 8.76
C ILE A 40 27.33 20.19 8.86
N GLU A 41 28.23 19.30 8.48
CA GLU A 41 29.68 19.46 8.64
C GLU A 41 30.29 20.47 7.66
N LEU A 42 29.51 20.92 6.68
CA LEU A 42 29.99 21.91 5.72
C LEU A 42 30.12 23.29 6.38
N SER A 43 31.30 23.91 6.27
CA SER A 43 31.47 25.32 6.64
C SER A 43 30.91 26.23 5.53
N ASP A 44 29.96 27.08 5.90
CA ASP A 44 29.35 28.09 5.02
C ASP A 44 29.81 29.53 5.33
N SER A 45 30.90 29.66 6.08
CA SER A 45 31.45 30.96 6.49
C SER A 45 31.88 31.86 5.33
N ALA A 46 32.09 31.30 4.14
CA ALA A 46 32.43 32.05 2.92
C ALA A 46 31.23 32.37 2.04
N TRP A 47 30.00 31.99 2.48
CA TRP A 47 28.78 32.24 1.74
C TRP A 47 28.29 33.69 1.91
N TYR A 48 27.42 34.11 1.00
CA TYR A 48 26.76 35.41 1.09
C TYR A 48 25.72 35.42 2.21
N SER A 49 25.47 36.60 2.81
CA SER A 49 24.31 36.80 3.67
C SER A 49 23.12 37.27 2.82
N ILE A 50 21.94 36.71 3.06
CA ILE A 50 20.73 37.09 2.39
C ILE A 50 19.56 37.15 3.40
N THR A 51 18.72 38.16 3.31
CA THR A 51 17.56 38.29 4.20
C THR A 51 16.38 37.47 3.69
N VAL A 52 15.81 36.63 4.54
CA VAL A 52 14.65 35.79 4.27
C VAL A 52 13.48 36.24 5.18
N PRO A 53 12.27 36.47 4.63
CA PRO A 53 11.89 36.39 3.22
C PRO A 53 12.37 37.59 2.39
N GLY A 54 12.64 37.33 1.10
CA GLY A 54 13.03 38.33 0.13
C GLY A 54 13.48 37.68 -1.17
N SER A 55 13.23 38.31 -2.31
CA SER A 55 13.77 37.78 -3.56
C SER A 55 15.28 38.04 -3.64
N TRP A 56 16.02 37.14 -4.23
CA TRP A 56 17.47 37.31 -4.36
C TRP A 56 17.85 38.42 -5.33
N GLU A 57 17.00 38.76 -6.34
CA GLU A 57 17.19 39.85 -7.25
C GLU A 57 17.22 41.21 -6.53
N SER A 58 16.36 41.36 -5.48
CA SER A 58 16.35 42.59 -4.67
C SER A 58 17.54 42.74 -3.75
N GLN A 59 18.37 41.68 -3.64
CA GLN A 59 19.49 41.59 -2.72
C GLN A 59 20.85 41.43 -3.42
N GLY A 60 20.91 41.84 -4.70
CA GLY A 60 22.20 41.92 -5.44
C GLY A 60 22.39 40.82 -6.51
N PHE A 61 21.54 39.79 -6.56
CA PHE A 61 21.64 38.74 -7.55
C PHE A 61 20.70 39.02 -8.75
N VAL A 62 20.85 40.20 -9.34
CA VAL A 62 19.97 40.70 -10.40
C VAL A 62 20.03 39.81 -11.64
N ASN A 63 18.86 39.44 -12.17
CA ASN A 63 18.69 38.58 -13.35
C ASN A 63 19.37 37.19 -13.20
N TYR A 64 19.51 36.67 -12.00
CA TYR A 64 19.97 35.32 -11.79
C TYR A 64 18.83 34.33 -11.91
N ASP A 65 18.86 33.54 -12.98
CA ASP A 65 18.03 32.34 -13.15
C ASP A 65 18.93 31.12 -12.97
N GLY A 66 18.56 30.20 -12.09
CA GLY A 66 19.35 29.02 -11.79
C GLY A 66 19.10 28.45 -10.40
N ILE A 67 20.06 27.66 -9.93
CA ILE A 67 19.99 26.97 -8.64
C ILE A 67 20.74 27.75 -7.58
N ALA A 68 20.10 27.95 -6.42
CA ALA A 68 20.71 28.53 -5.25
C ALA A 68 20.37 27.75 -3.98
N TRP A 69 21.24 27.88 -2.99
CA TRP A 69 21.10 27.23 -1.70
C TRP A 69 21.07 28.26 -0.59
N TYR A 70 20.21 28.00 0.38
CA TYR A 70 20.03 28.73 1.62
C TYR A 70 20.36 27.84 2.80
N ARG A 71 20.93 28.39 3.87
CA ARG A 71 21.19 27.64 5.11
C ARG A 71 20.91 28.54 6.32
N VAL A 72 20.28 27.96 7.36
CA VAL A 72 20.07 28.61 8.66
C VAL A 72 20.09 27.59 9.78
N PRO A 73 20.89 27.78 10.81
CA PRO A 73 20.80 27.02 12.05
C PRO A 73 19.57 27.48 12.85
N PHE A 74 18.91 26.55 13.53
CA PHE A 74 17.80 26.89 14.42
C PHE A 74 17.71 25.94 15.61
N HIS A 75 17.14 26.44 16.71
CA HIS A 75 16.98 25.71 17.96
C HIS A 75 15.52 25.29 18.19
N LEU A 76 15.29 24.06 18.66
CA LEU A 76 14.01 23.57 19.12
C LEU A 76 14.09 23.17 20.59
N ASN A 77 13.19 23.65 21.39
CA ASN A 77 13.07 23.19 22.76
C ASN A 77 12.39 21.80 22.85
N SER A 78 12.45 21.16 24.01
CA SER A 78 11.95 19.79 24.22
C SER A 78 10.48 19.60 23.84
N SER A 79 9.67 20.63 24.02
CA SER A 79 8.22 20.57 23.73
C SER A 79 7.88 20.40 22.24
N TYR A 80 8.78 20.84 21.34
CA TYR A 80 8.67 20.56 19.91
C TYR A 80 9.11 19.14 19.58
N LEU A 81 10.13 18.64 20.25
CA LEU A 81 10.68 17.30 20.03
C LEU A 81 9.72 16.18 20.50
N GLU A 82 8.74 16.53 21.34
CA GLU A 82 7.66 15.65 21.77
C GLU A 82 6.55 15.46 20.72
N LYS A 83 6.57 16.24 19.63
CA LYS A 83 5.55 16.18 18.57
C LYS A 83 5.95 15.14 17.51
N ASP A 84 5.01 14.41 16.99
CA ASP A 84 5.27 13.39 15.94
C ASP A 84 5.70 14.02 14.61
N THR A 85 5.18 15.19 14.32
CA THR A 85 5.43 15.92 13.08
C THR A 85 5.49 17.41 13.39
N LEU A 86 6.50 18.08 12.84
CA LEU A 86 6.58 19.52 12.75
C LEU A 86 6.32 19.95 11.30
N PHE A 87 6.02 21.21 11.11
CA PHE A 87 5.78 21.79 9.79
C PHE A 87 6.73 22.95 9.56
N LEU A 88 7.46 22.89 8.46
CA LEU A 88 8.21 24.02 7.94
C LEU A 88 7.29 24.83 7.02
N HIS A 89 7.05 26.07 7.37
CA HIS A 89 6.37 27.05 6.52
C HIS A 89 7.45 27.86 5.80
N LEU A 90 7.44 27.88 4.47
CA LEU A 90 8.41 28.63 3.68
C LEU A 90 7.81 29.90 3.06
N GLY A 91 6.54 30.19 3.33
CA GLY A 91 5.86 31.29 2.66
C GLY A 91 5.78 31.07 1.13
N LYS A 92 5.80 32.17 0.37
CA LYS A 92 5.75 32.10 -1.11
C LYS A 92 7.15 31.93 -1.67
N ILE A 93 7.36 30.89 -2.46
CA ILE A 93 8.60 30.59 -3.18
C ILE A 93 8.43 30.83 -4.68
N GLY A 94 9.53 31.26 -5.34
CA GLY A 94 9.50 31.63 -6.75
C GLY A 94 9.18 30.48 -7.68
N THR A 95 9.70 29.25 -7.38
CA THR A 95 9.50 28.07 -8.21
C THR A 95 9.53 26.79 -7.38
N ILE A 96 10.60 25.98 -7.47
CA ILE A 96 10.70 24.69 -6.78
C ILE A 96 11.71 24.80 -5.64
N ALA A 97 11.30 24.50 -4.40
CA ALA A 97 12.20 24.40 -3.27
C ALA A 97 12.32 22.93 -2.80
N ARG A 98 13.56 22.57 -2.42
CA ARG A 98 13.87 21.31 -1.75
C ARG A 98 14.53 21.61 -0.41
N PRO A 99 13.80 21.53 0.69
CA PRO A 99 14.38 21.68 2.02
C PRO A 99 15.02 20.39 2.51
N PHE A 100 16.03 20.58 3.37
CA PHE A 100 16.76 19.52 4.07
C PHE A 100 16.83 19.88 5.54
N ILE A 101 16.57 18.95 6.42
CA ILE A 101 16.81 19.08 7.86
C ILE A 101 17.96 18.16 8.23
N ASN A 102 19.01 18.73 8.82
CA ASN A 102 20.18 17.99 9.28
C ASN A 102 20.80 17.09 8.19
N GLY A 103 20.85 17.60 6.96
CA GLY A 103 21.36 16.88 5.80
C GLY A 103 20.40 15.90 5.14
N VAL A 104 19.21 15.70 5.71
CA VAL A 104 18.18 14.78 5.18
C VAL A 104 17.13 15.57 4.42
N ALA A 105 16.92 15.22 3.14
CA ALA A 105 15.92 15.88 2.31
C ALA A 105 14.50 15.66 2.86
N LEU A 106 13.75 16.76 2.96
CA LEU A 106 12.30 16.69 3.22
C LEU A 106 11.51 16.52 1.92
N ALA A 107 12.16 16.41 0.81
CA ALA A 107 11.72 16.79 -0.52
C ALA A 107 10.54 15.98 -1.06
N ASP A 108 10.25 14.82 -0.71
CA ASP A 108 9.13 14.10 -1.31
C ASP A 108 7.97 13.89 -0.33
N THR A 109 8.07 14.50 0.83
CA THR A 109 6.97 14.65 1.77
C THR A 109 6.24 15.96 1.48
N MET A 110 5.35 15.91 0.51
CA MET A 110 4.27 16.87 0.28
C MET A 110 4.61 18.35 0.51
N THR A 111 4.93 19.06 -0.57
CA THR A 111 4.68 20.48 -0.60
C THR A 111 3.17 20.67 -0.62
N ILE A 112 2.60 21.12 0.49
CA ILE A 112 1.19 21.47 0.56
C ILE A 112 1.12 22.96 0.24
N PHE A 113 0.39 23.32 -0.81
CA PHE A 113 0.02 24.71 -1.08
C PHE A 113 -1.38 24.94 -0.50
N ASP A 114 -1.52 25.98 0.31
CA ASP A 114 -2.82 26.46 0.69
C ASP A 114 -3.38 27.46 -0.35
N SER A 115 -4.56 28.00 -0.09
CA SER A 115 -5.18 29.00 -0.97
C SER A 115 -4.39 30.31 -1.11
N SER A 116 -3.36 30.52 -0.27
CA SER A 116 -2.44 31.67 -0.33
C SER A 116 -1.15 31.38 -1.10
N GLU A 117 -1.01 30.19 -1.69
CA GLU A 117 0.22 29.71 -2.35
C GLU A 117 1.43 29.55 -1.41
N THR A 118 1.19 29.39 -0.11
CA THR A 118 2.23 29.17 0.89
C THR A 118 2.72 27.71 0.84
N ALA A 119 4.03 27.50 0.81
CA ALA A 119 4.61 26.18 0.80
C ALA A 119 4.84 25.66 2.22
N TYR A 120 4.35 24.43 2.48
CA TYR A 120 4.50 23.72 3.74
C TYR A 120 5.20 22.39 3.52
N TYR A 121 6.11 22.02 4.42
CA TYR A 121 6.82 20.75 4.40
C TYR A 121 6.68 20.07 5.76
N LYS A 122 6.39 18.78 5.77
CA LYS A 122 6.38 17.99 7.00
C LYS A 122 7.81 17.66 7.41
N ILE A 123 8.14 17.89 8.67
CA ILE A 123 9.38 17.45 9.30
C ILE A 123 9.00 16.30 10.25
N PRO A 124 9.34 15.04 9.91
CA PRO A 124 9.26 13.96 10.88
C PRO A 124 10.09 14.31 12.10
N SER A 125 9.54 14.21 13.29
CA SER A 125 10.24 14.59 14.53
C SER A 125 11.56 13.84 14.74
N ILE A 126 11.69 12.68 14.15
CA ILE A 126 12.91 11.88 14.16
C ILE A 126 14.11 12.58 13.49
N LEU A 127 13.87 13.52 12.60
CA LEU A 127 14.89 14.31 11.92
C LEU A 127 15.26 15.58 12.70
N ALA A 128 14.45 15.95 13.71
CA ALA A 128 14.62 17.16 14.49
C ALA A 128 15.40 16.89 15.80
N HIS A 129 16.33 17.76 16.10
CA HIS A 129 17.14 17.76 17.32
C HIS A 129 16.95 19.08 18.08
N SER A 130 17.62 19.27 19.22
CA SER A 130 17.65 20.55 19.89
C SER A 130 18.34 21.62 19.03
N GLU A 131 19.46 21.26 18.40
CA GLU A 131 20.18 22.09 17.44
C GLU A 131 19.98 21.50 16.04
N ASN A 132 19.57 22.31 15.08
CA ASN A 132 19.25 21.87 13.73
C ASN A 132 19.87 22.81 12.69
N LEU A 133 20.08 22.25 11.50
CA LEU A 133 20.38 23.00 10.30
C LEU A 133 19.25 22.79 9.28
N LEU A 134 18.63 23.87 8.85
CA LEU A 134 17.78 23.90 7.67
C LEU A 134 18.61 24.33 6.47
N ALA A 135 18.67 23.50 5.44
CA ALA A 135 19.22 23.86 4.15
C ALA A 135 18.13 23.78 3.08
N ILE A 136 18.07 24.72 2.16
CA ILE A 136 17.04 24.77 1.11
C ILE A 136 17.70 24.98 -0.25
N LYS A 137 17.47 24.06 -1.17
CA LYS A 137 17.81 24.23 -2.59
C LYS A 137 16.61 24.82 -3.32
N ILE A 138 16.79 25.90 -4.04
CA ILE A 138 15.77 26.51 -4.92
C ILE A 138 16.26 26.47 -6.36
N ASP A 139 15.41 25.94 -7.26
CA ASP A 139 15.63 25.92 -8.72
C ASP A 139 14.68 26.93 -9.37
N ASN A 140 15.17 28.12 -9.68
CA ASN A 140 14.43 29.18 -10.35
C ASN A 140 14.76 29.21 -11.84
N LYS A 141 13.79 28.89 -12.69
CA LYS A 141 13.99 28.87 -14.16
C LYS A 141 13.66 30.20 -14.84
N SER A 142 12.90 31.05 -14.18
CA SER A 142 12.55 32.39 -14.69
C SER A 142 11.78 33.19 -13.64
N GLY A 143 11.86 34.50 -13.71
CA GLY A 143 11.13 35.42 -12.83
C GLY A 143 11.83 35.65 -11.50
N LYS A 144 11.06 36.08 -10.46
CA LYS A 144 11.64 36.33 -9.14
C LYS A 144 11.98 35.03 -8.44
N GLY A 145 13.25 34.86 -8.07
CA GLY A 145 13.74 33.70 -7.36
C GLY A 145 13.83 33.91 -5.85
N GLY A 146 13.86 32.78 -5.11
CA GLY A 146 14.03 32.78 -3.66
C GLY A 146 12.77 32.56 -2.86
N ILE A 147 12.85 32.81 -1.56
CA ILE A 147 11.73 32.75 -0.59
C ILE A 147 11.15 34.16 -0.54
N ILE A 148 10.14 34.42 -1.38
CA ILE A 148 9.72 35.78 -1.78
C ILE A 148 8.96 36.51 -0.68
N SER A 149 8.10 35.79 0.08
CA SER A 149 7.33 36.36 1.19
C SER A 149 7.08 35.31 2.26
N GLY A 150 7.02 35.74 3.53
CA GLY A 150 6.83 34.88 4.70
C GLY A 150 5.36 34.70 5.12
N PRO A 151 5.14 34.16 6.30
CA PRO A 151 6.17 33.84 7.29
C PRO A 151 7.01 32.61 6.98
N VAL A 152 8.27 32.61 7.43
CA VAL A 152 9.14 31.43 7.42
C VAL A 152 9.34 30.96 8.84
N LEU A 153 8.85 29.77 9.18
CA LEU A 153 8.82 29.30 10.57
C LEU A 153 8.69 27.78 10.67
N ILE A 154 9.03 27.26 11.84
CA ILE A 154 8.66 25.89 12.25
C ILE A 154 7.45 25.95 13.17
N SER A 155 6.43 25.20 12.87
CA SER A 155 5.17 25.10 13.63
C SER A 155 4.81 23.64 13.97
N ILE A 156 4.04 23.49 15.01
CA ILE A 156 3.34 22.22 15.30
C ILE A 156 2.03 22.11 14.51
N TYR A 157 1.63 23.16 13.84
CA TYR A 157 0.38 23.23 13.05
C TYR A 157 0.72 23.23 11.56
N GLY A 158 0.11 22.27 10.85
CA GLY A 158 0.11 22.29 9.38
C GLY A 158 -0.89 23.29 8.83
N PRO A 159 -0.95 23.44 7.49
CA PRO A 159 -1.93 24.29 6.85
C PRO A 159 -3.34 23.88 7.29
N GLN A 160 -4.10 24.85 7.81
CA GLN A 160 -5.50 24.62 8.15
C GLN A 160 -6.31 24.50 6.86
N ARG A 161 -6.39 23.30 6.32
CA ARG A 161 -7.47 23.00 5.38
C ARG A 161 -8.79 23.02 6.16
N THR A 162 -9.69 23.91 5.80
CA THR A 162 -11.11 23.75 6.06
C THR A 162 -11.63 22.59 5.20
N VAL A 163 -11.19 21.39 5.50
CA VAL A 163 -11.90 20.20 5.09
C VAL A 163 -13.18 20.22 5.89
N LYS A 164 -14.34 20.43 5.24
CA LYS A 164 -15.59 20.04 5.86
C LYS A 164 -15.36 18.62 6.36
N ALA A 165 -15.37 18.45 7.69
CA ALA A 165 -15.24 17.14 8.30
C ALA A 165 -16.24 16.23 7.58
N ALA A 166 -15.74 15.14 7.02
CA ALA A 166 -16.63 14.16 6.44
C ALA A 166 -17.61 13.78 7.54
N GLU A 167 -18.91 13.86 7.28
CA GLU A 167 -19.98 13.58 8.25
C GLU A 167 -19.96 12.11 8.71
N HIS A 168 -19.03 11.30 8.18
CA HIS A 168 -18.95 9.88 8.38
C HIS A 168 -17.91 9.51 9.44
N LYS A 169 -18.33 8.66 10.37
CA LYS A 169 -17.44 8.08 11.38
C LYS A 169 -16.58 6.99 10.73
N ALA A 170 -15.26 7.07 10.89
CA ALA A 170 -14.38 6.00 10.44
C ALA A 170 -14.56 4.73 11.27
N HIS A 171 -14.48 3.59 10.59
CA HIS A 171 -14.44 2.29 11.25
C HIS A 171 -13.05 2.07 11.87
N ARG A 172 -12.95 1.50 13.06
CA ARG A 172 -11.68 1.38 13.79
C ARG A 172 -11.53 0.12 14.61
N SER A 173 -12.06 -0.98 14.17
CA SER A 173 -11.87 -2.22 14.91
C SER A 173 -10.62 -3.00 14.51
N TRP A 174 -10.06 -2.73 13.32
CA TRP A 174 -8.86 -3.41 12.88
C TRP A 174 -7.63 -2.94 13.66
N TYR A 175 -6.84 -3.87 14.13
CA TYR A 175 -5.73 -3.61 15.04
C TYR A 175 -4.47 -4.44 14.75
N LYS A 176 -4.45 -5.19 13.65
CA LYS A 176 -3.31 -6.04 13.25
C LYS A 176 -2.61 -5.42 12.05
N LEU A 177 -1.35 -5.05 12.22
CA LEU A 177 -0.53 -4.42 11.19
C LEU A 177 0.57 -5.38 10.78
N PRO A 178 0.50 -6.02 9.60
CA PRO A 178 1.57 -6.89 9.12
C PRO A 178 2.79 -6.06 8.70
N PHE A 179 3.98 -6.62 8.88
CA PHE A 179 5.22 -6.10 8.32
C PHE A 179 6.06 -7.26 7.78
N SER A 180 6.73 -7.00 6.66
CA SER A 180 7.40 -8.02 5.88
C SER A 180 8.50 -7.40 5.01
N ASN A 181 9.47 -8.23 4.59
CA ASN A 181 10.42 -7.91 3.54
C ASN A 181 10.23 -8.76 2.27
N GLY A 182 9.06 -9.37 2.09
CA GLY A 182 8.79 -10.31 1.00
C GLY A 182 9.39 -11.71 1.20
N ILE A 183 10.00 -11.99 2.37
CA ILE A 183 10.53 -13.31 2.73
C ILE A 183 9.91 -13.76 4.05
N SER A 184 9.95 -12.91 5.05
CA SER A 184 9.37 -13.18 6.36
C SER A 184 8.32 -12.15 6.71
N ALA A 185 7.38 -12.53 7.56
CA ALA A 185 6.36 -11.62 8.06
C ALA A 185 6.19 -11.75 9.57
N ALA A 186 5.67 -10.70 10.17
CA ALA A 186 5.10 -10.69 11.51
C ALA A 186 4.00 -9.64 11.58
N THR A 187 3.24 -9.63 12.66
CA THR A 187 2.11 -8.74 12.86
C THR A 187 2.28 -7.95 14.15
N TYR A 188 2.08 -6.64 14.11
CA TYR A 188 1.93 -5.84 15.32
C TYR A 188 0.46 -5.72 15.69
N ASN A 189 0.13 -6.05 16.93
CA ASN A 189 -1.21 -5.91 17.50
C ASN A 189 -1.30 -4.59 18.27
N VAL A 190 -1.95 -3.59 17.69
CA VAL A 190 -2.09 -2.26 18.28
C VAL A 190 -2.86 -2.28 19.59
N LYS A 191 -3.86 -3.16 19.74
CA LYS A 191 -4.68 -3.29 20.95
C LYS A 191 -3.90 -3.88 22.11
N ASN A 192 -3.17 -4.98 21.85
CA ASN A 192 -2.40 -5.70 22.87
C ASN A 192 -0.98 -5.17 23.01
N ARG A 193 -0.53 -4.30 22.09
CA ARG A 193 0.81 -3.70 22.04
C ARG A 193 1.94 -4.73 22.05
N ASN A 194 1.73 -5.80 21.31
CA ASN A 194 2.69 -6.88 21.12
C ASN A 194 2.84 -7.23 19.63
N PHE A 195 3.91 -7.94 19.33
CA PHE A 195 4.15 -8.54 18.03
C PHE A 195 3.71 -10.01 18.08
N ALA A 196 3.27 -10.55 16.95
CA ALA A 196 2.78 -11.92 16.87
C ALA A 196 3.01 -12.54 15.50
N ASN A 197 2.82 -13.85 15.40
CA ASN A 197 2.78 -14.60 14.16
C ASN A 197 4.05 -14.41 13.31
N PHE A 198 5.21 -14.70 13.89
CA PHE A 198 6.48 -14.67 13.17
C PHE A 198 6.54 -15.84 12.20
N THR A 199 6.56 -15.56 10.91
CA THR A 199 6.57 -16.57 9.85
C THR A 199 7.78 -16.40 8.93
N PRO A 200 8.49 -17.50 8.60
CA PRO A 200 9.66 -17.45 7.73
C PRO A 200 9.30 -17.36 6.25
N HIS A 201 8.01 -17.40 5.93
CA HIS A 201 7.42 -17.22 4.60
C HIS A 201 6.23 -16.28 4.69
N ILE A 202 5.96 -15.52 3.61
CA ILE A 202 4.78 -14.65 3.53
C ILE A 202 3.55 -15.37 2.98
N PHE A 203 3.66 -16.65 2.67
CA PHE A 203 2.64 -17.44 1.99
C PHE A 203 2.46 -18.82 2.64
N MET A 204 1.33 -19.45 2.37
CA MET A 204 1.13 -20.88 2.62
C MET A 204 1.83 -21.71 1.56
N GLN A 205 2.66 -22.68 1.98
CA GLN A 205 3.50 -23.47 1.08
C GLN A 205 2.72 -24.46 0.23
N TYR A 206 1.73 -25.14 0.82
CA TYR A 206 0.90 -26.15 0.14
C TYR A 206 -0.38 -26.43 0.93
N SER A 207 -1.35 -27.04 0.26
CA SER A 207 -2.63 -27.44 0.84
C SER A 207 -2.45 -28.44 1.98
N GLY A 208 -3.16 -28.28 3.08
CA GLY A 208 -3.10 -29.16 4.24
C GLY A 208 -1.90 -28.90 5.16
N SER A 209 -1.03 -27.96 4.87
CA SER A 209 -0.14 -27.42 5.91
C SER A 209 -1.02 -26.67 6.90
N GLU A 210 -1.31 -27.30 8.01
CA GLU A 210 -1.87 -26.60 9.16
C GLU A 210 -0.83 -25.54 9.53
N HIS A 211 -1.07 -24.34 9.07
CA HIS A 211 -0.31 -23.13 9.35
C HIS A 211 0.96 -22.88 8.53
N THR A 212 1.08 -21.69 8.06
CA THR A 212 2.35 -20.99 7.91
C THR A 212 3.20 -21.31 9.13
N ASN A 213 4.34 -21.94 8.97
CA ASN A 213 5.22 -22.35 10.06
C ASN A 213 5.56 -21.16 10.97
N ILE A 214 4.75 -20.92 11.99
CA ILE A 214 5.00 -19.88 12.99
C ILE A 214 6.25 -20.28 13.76
N VAL A 215 7.28 -19.45 13.71
CA VAL A 215 8.58 -19.70 14.35
C VAL A 215 8.71 -19.01 15.72
N ALA A 216 7.80 -18.10 16.03
CA ALA A 216 7.55 -17.55 17.35
C ALA A 216 6.09 -17.06 17.42
N SER A 217 5.39 -17.34 18.50
CA SER A 217 3.96 -17.01 18.62
C SER A 217 3.75 -15.53 18.92
N SER A 218 4.53 -14.98 19.83
CA SER A 218 4.46 -13.58 20.22
C SER A 218 5.81 -13.00 20.65
N ALA A 219 5.88 -11.68 20.66
CA ALA A 219 6.98 -10.94 21.27
C ALA A 219 6.48 -9.59 21.81
N ARG A 220 7.10 -9.08 22.85
CA ARG A 220 6.73 -7.80 23.45
C ARG A 220 7.91 -7.06 24.06
N THR A 221 7.87 -5.75 23.98
CA THR A 221 8.71 -4.90 24.82
C THR A 221 8.14 -4.86 26.23
N ILE A 222 8.98 -4.98 27.23
CA ILE A 222 8.63 -4.82 28.65
C ILE A 222 9.30 -3.58 29.18
N LEU A 223 8.50 -2.73 29.79
CA LEU A 223 8.96 -1.56 30.51
C LEU A 223 8.89 -1.82 32.02
N PHE A 224 9.99 -1.62 32.72
CA PHE A 224 10.04 -1.67 34.17
C PHE A 224 10.25 -0.28 34.73
N ASN A 225 9.61 0.02 35.86
CA ASN A 225 9.94 1.14 36.74
C ASN A 225 10.24 0.59 38.15
N ASN A 226 11.45 0.81 38.67
CA ASN A 226 11.88 0.27 39.96
C ASN A 226 11.59 -1.25 40.11
N ARG A 227 11.90 -2.05 39.07
CA ARG A 227 11.68 -3.49 38.97
C ARG A 227 10.21 -3.93 38.89
N ARG A 228 9.24 -3.01 38.80
CA ARG A 228 7.82 -3.33 38.56
C ARG A 228 7.54 -3.16 37.09
N GLU A 229 6.87 -4.14 36.49
CA GLU A 229 6.41 -4.04 35.11
C GLU A 229 5.36 -2.92 34.97
N VAL A 230 5.54 -2.07 33.98
CA VAL A 230 4.58 -1.06 33.58
C VAL A 230 3.80 -1.61 32.40
N ALA A 231 2.50 -1.81 32.56
CA ALA A 231 1.66 -2.31 31.50
C ALA A 231 1.59 -1.30 30.36
N LEU A 232 2.16 -1.63 29.20
CA LEU A 232 2.14 -0.73 28.04
C LEU A 232 0.71 -0.39 27.62
N THR A 233 -0.26 -1.29 27.85
CA THR A 233 -1.69 -1.09 27.57
C THR A 233 -2.34 0.03 28.40
N GLU A 234 -1.72 0.43 29.50
CA GLU A 234 -2.18 1.54 30.34
C GLU A 234 -1.57 2.89 29.94
N MET A 235 -0.53 2.90 29.09
CA MET A 235 0.05 4.15 28.58
C MET A 235 -0.87 4.74 27.51
N GLU A 236 -0.88 6.04 27.38
CA GLU A 236 -1.60 6.75 26.30
C GLU A 236 -0.94 6.44 24.94
N THR A 237 -1.73 6.08 23.93
CA THR A 237 -1.25 6.01 22.56
C THR A 237 -1.21 7.42 21.96
N VAL A 238 -0.01 7.91 21.67
CA VAL A 238 0.19 9.18 20.97
C VAL A 238 0.01 8.98 19.47
N SER A 239 0.67 7.97 18.92
CA SER A 239 0.49 7.56 17.52
C SER A 239 0.72 6.06 17.35
N SER A 240 0.16 5.48 16.30
CA SER A 240 0.38 4.09 15.93
C SER A 240 0.10 3.92 14.44
N GLY A 241 0.92 3.14 13.76
CA GLY A 241 0.74 2.83 12.34
C GLY A 241 2.06 2.53 11.64
N TYR A 242 2.06 2.77 10.36
CA TYR A 242 3.27 2.72 9.56
C TYR A 242 3.94 4.09 9.45
N ILE A 243 5.26 4.13 9.33
CA ILE A 243 5.88 5.27 8.66
C ILE A 243 5.34 5.25 7.23
N ASN A 244 4.57 6.25 6.86
CA ASN A 244 3.74 6.22 5.66
C ASN A 244 4.52 5.82 4.39
N GLY A 245 3.94 4.93 3.60
CA GLY A 245 4.55 4.40 2.38
C GLY A 245 5.69 3.42 2.65
N THR A 246 5.80 2.85 3.84
CA THR A 246 6.82 1.86 4.20
C THR A 246 6.22 0.63 4.88
N GLY A 247 7.04 -0.42 5.05
CA GLY A 247 6.71 -1.56 5.91
C GLY A 247 7.20 -1.41 7.35
N ILE A 248 7.53 -0.20 7.79
CA ILE A 248 8.07 0.08 9.13
C ILE A 248 6.92 0.46 10.05
N ILE A 249 6.68 -0.34 11.08
CA ILE A 249 5.74 -0.01 12.15
C ILE A 249 6.39 1.03 13.06
N HIS A 250 5.66 2.08 13.39
CA HIS A 250 5.99 3.02 14.45
C HIS A 250 4.82 3.13 15.43
N HIS A 251 5.12 2.93 16.70
CA HIS A 251 4.15 3.04 17.79
C HIS A 251 4.72 3.88 18.91
N LYS A 252 4.04 4.96 19.28
CA LYS A 252 4.46 5.91 20.30
C LYS A 252 3.48 5.93 21.44
N LEU A 253 3.99 5.67 22.63
CA LEU A 253 3.26 5.65 23.88
C LEU A 253 3.78 6.72 24.83
N ARG A 254 2.91 7.20 25.70
CA ARG A 254 3.27 8.20 26.70
C ARG A 254 2.58 7.90 28.03
N ASN A 255 3.28 8.15 29.11
CA ASN A 255 2.71 8.36 30.42
C ASN A 255 3.22 9.70 30.99
N LYS A 256 2.95 9.97 32.28
CA LYS A 256 3.36 11.22 32.93
C LYS A 256 4.88 11.39 33.04
N ASP A 257 5.66 10.31 33.04
CA ASP A 257 7.09 10.30 33.33
C ASP A 257 7.95 10.11 32.08
N CYS A 258 7.44 9.40 31.08
CA CYS A 258 8.25 8.99 29.90
C CYS A 258 7.42 8.83 28.64
N VAL A 259 8.15 8.85 27.52
CA VAL A 259 7.68 8.52 26.16
C VAL A 259 8.43 7.28 25.69
N LEU A 260 7.70 6.35 25.08
CA LEU A 260 8.23 5.11 24.51
C LEU A 260 7.92 5.11 23.01
N ASP A 261 8.96 5.17 22.19
CA ASP A 261 8.88 4.99 20.74
C ASP A 261 9.32 3.57 20.37
N GLN A 262 8.46 2.82 19.67
CA GLN A 262 8.73 1.46 19.23
C GLN A 262 8.70 1.40 17.70
N TYR A 263 9.72 0.81 17.12
CA TYR A 263 9.83 0.56 15.68
C TYR A 263 10.00 -0.93 15.43
N ALA A 264 9.32 -1.46 14.42
CA ALA A 264 9.48 -2.83 13.98
C ALA A 264 9.45 -2.91 12.45
N PHE A 265 10.33 -3.73 11.89
CA PHE A 265 10.40 -3.97 10.46
C PHE A 265 11.14 -5.27 10.13
N SER A 266 10.88 -5.80 8.96
CA SER A 266 11.70 -6.83 8.35
C SER A 266 12.55 -6.17 7.28
N PRO A 267 13.89 -6.14 7.39
CA PRO A 267 14.72 -5.31 6.53
C PRO A 267 14.78 -5.87 5.09
N PHE A 268 14.48 -5.04 4.10
CA PHE A 268 14.58 -5.38 2.69
C PHE A 268 16.03 -5.60 2.21
N THR A 269 17.00 -5.17 2.99
CA THR A 269 18.42 -5.47 2.76
C THR A 269 18.80 -6.91 3.14
N SER A 270 17.94 -7.65 3.86
CA SER A 270 18.13 -9.07 4.16
C SER A 270 17.51 -9.96 3.09
N ASN A 271 18.19 -11.07 2.76
CA ASN A 271 17.69 -12.13 1.88
C ASN A 271 17.35 -13.41 2.67
N SER A 272 16.99 -13.26 3.92
CA SER A 272 16.59 -14.35 4.82
C SER A 272 15.48 -13.89 5.74
N PRO A 273 14.76 -14.81 6.42
CA PRO A 273 13.80 -14.45 7.45
C PRO A 273 14.46 -13.65 8.57
N PHE A 274 14.03 -12.39 8.72
CA PHE A 274 14.70 -11.41 9.57
C PHE A 274 13.72 -10.38 10.14
N TRP A 275 13.83 -10.07 11.44
CA TRP A 275 12.99 -9.09 12.11
C TRP A 275 13.84 -8.18 13.01
N VAL A 276 13.55 -6.91 12.98
CA VAL A 276 14.26 -5.88 13.76
C VAL A 276 13.26 -5.11 14.59
N PHE A 277 13.58 -4.94 15.88
CA PHE A 277 12.81 -4.14 16.82
C PHE A 277 13.74 -3.12 17.46
N PHE A 278 13.28 -1.89 17.50
CA PHE A 278 14.03 -0.80 18.07
C PHE A 278 13.11 0.02 18.97
N THR A 279 13.44 0.09 20.25
CA THR A 279 12.65 0.81 21.24
C THR A 279 13.48 1.90 21.88
N VAL A 280 12.92 3.09 21.96
CA VAL A 280 13.52 4.28 22.58
C VAL A 280 12.64 4.69 23.75
N LEU A 281 13.23 4.80 24.92
CA LEU A 281 12.61 5.41 26.08
C LEU A 281 13.26 6.76 26.34
N SER A 282 12.45 7.82 26.44
CA SER A 282 12.89 9.19 26.72
C SER A 282 12.03 9.83 27.82
N GLY A 283 12.58 10.80 28.54
CA GLY A 283 11.85 11.53 29.59
C GLY A 283 12.78 12.07 30.68
N ASN A 284 12.28 12.96 31.50
CA ASN A 284 13.08 13.68 32.49
C ASN A 284 13.48 12.83 33.72
N SER A 285 12.85 11.67 33.91
CA SER A 285 13.05 10.81 35.09
C SER A 285 13.16 9.32 34.75
N ILE A 286 13.91 9.01 33.68
CA ILE A 286 14.03 7.61 33.21
C ILE A 286 15.07 6.78 33.95
N GLY A 287 15.77 7.34 34.94
CA GLY A 287 16.83 6.64 35.68
C GLY A 287 16.39 5.27 36.21
N ASP A 288 15.22 5.20 36.80
CA ASP A 288 14.64 4.01 37.40
C ASP A 288 13.93 3.05 36.43
N TYR A 289 13.84 3.46 35.17
CA TYR A 289 13.22 2.66 34.12
C TYR A 289 14.22 1.72 33.45
N ALA A 290 13.75 0.54 33.08
CA ALA A 290 14.52 -0.42 32.29
C ALA A 290 13.65 -1.02 31.16
N LEU A 291 14.29 -1.33 30.03
CA LEU A 291 13.67 -1.98 28.89
C LEU A 291 14.12 -3.44 28.82
N ASN A 292 13.20 -4.34 28.51
CA ASN A 292 13.48 -5.71 28.13
C ASN A 292 12.59 -6.11 26.92
N PHE A 293 12.88 -7.26 26.34
CA PHE A 293 12.10 -7.83 25.23
C PHE A 293 11.93 -9.33 25.47
N GLU A 294 10.70 -9.79 25.41
CA GLU A 294 10.35 -11.22 25.53
C GLU A 294 9.85 -11.73 24.20
N ILE A 295 10.11 -12.98 23.92
CA ILE A 295 9.60 -13.70 22.75
C ILE A 295 9.17 -15.08 23.24
N ASP A 296 7.94 -15.48 22.89
CA ASP A 296 7.31 -16.71 23.32
C ASP A 296 7.37 -17.77 22.22
N ASP A 297 7.35 -19.03 22.65
CA ASP A 297 7.25 -20.23 21.80
C ASP A 297 8.27 -20.28 20.65
N LEU A 298 9.53 -19.94 20.97
CA LEU A 298 10.63 -20.01 20.02
C LEU A 298 10.86 -21.43 19.52
N VAL A 299 10.78 -21.64 18.21
CA VAL A 299 11.18 -22.92 17.63
C VAL A 299 12.69 -23.00 17.44
N GLN A 300 13.21 -24.24 17.32
CA GLN A 300 14.61 -24.47 17.00
C GLN A 300 14.99 -23.80 15.67
N GLY A 301 16.12 -23.10 15.63
CA GLY A 301 16.55 -22.30 14.47
C GLY A 301 16.24 -20.81 14.58
N MET A 302 15.41 -20.39 15.53
CA MET A 302 15.19 -18.98 15.83
C MET A 302 16.34 -18.44 16.69
N ASN A 303 17.03 -17.45 16.18
CA ASN A 303 18.13 -16.77 16.87
C ASN A 303 17.71 -15.36 17.26
N VAL A 304 18.06 -14.92 18.47
CA VAL A 304 17.69 -13.62 19.03
C VAL A 304 18.91 -12.94 19.62
N GLY A 305 19.18 -11.72 19.19
CA GLY A 305 20.19 -10.83 19.78
C GLY A 305 19.52 -9.61 20.41
N LYS A 306 19.90 -9.26 21.63
CA LYS A 306 19.39 -8.09 22.36
C LYS A 306 20.53 -7.24 22.84
N TRP A 307 20.45 -5.93 22.61
CA TRP A 307 21.45 -4.95 23.06
C TRP A 307 20.74 -3.74 23.65
N SER A 308 21.16 -3.36 24.85
CA SER A 308 20.68 -2.15 25.53
C SER A 308 21.84 -1.17 25.67
N PHE A 309 21.55 0.10 25.49
CA PHE A 309 22.50 1.18 25.75
C PHE A 309 21.75 2.41 26.24
N GLN A 310 22.47 3.29 26.90
CA GLN A 310 21.95 4.54 27.43
C GLN A 310 22.83 5.68 26.96
N GLU A 311 22.21 6.76 26.54
CA GLU A 311 22.88 7.98 26.13
C GLU A 311 22.04 9.18 26.62
N ASN A 312 22.65 10.04 27.42
CA ASN A 312 21.97 11.20 28.03
C ASN A 312 20.68 10.80 28.77
N ASP A 313 19.56 11.37 28.34
CA ASP A 313 18.19 11.18 28.82
C ASP A 313 17.41 10.09 28.06
N ARG A 314 18.10 9.23 27.31
CA ARG A 314 17.46 8.17 26.50
C ARG A 314 18.02 6.79 26.83
N LYS A 315 17.13 5.81 26.89
CA LYS A 315 17.48 4.39 26.95
C LYS A 315 16.98 3.70 25.68
N TRP A 316 17.80 2.81 25.16
CA TRP A 316 17.57 2.15 23.89
C TRP A 316 17.58 0.64 24.09
N LEU A 317 16.69 -0.03 23.37
CA LEU A 317 16.70 -1.48 23.24
C LEU A 317 16.65 -1.82 21.75
N PHE A 318 17.68 -2.51 21.28
CA PHE A 318 17.79 -2.99 19.92
C PHE A 318 17.74 -4.50 19.91
N VAL A 319 16.77 -5.07 19.19
CA VAL A 319 16.57 -6.52 19.11
C VAL A 319 16.57 -6.94 17.66
N VAL A 320 17.31 -7.97 17.35
CA VAL A 320 17.40 -8.56 16.02
C VAL A 320 17.12 -10.04 16.11
N CYS A 321 16.20 -10.51 15.29
CA CYS A 321 15.82 -11.91 15.19
C CYS A 321 16.05 -12.43 13.78
N ASN A 322 16.53 -13.66 13.64
CA ASN A 322 16.50 -14.38 12.37
C ASN A 322 16.12 -15.84 12.55
N TYR A 323 15.57 -16.44 11.52
CA TYR A 323 15.28 -17.86 11.48
C TYR A 323 16.15 -18.57 10.43
N ASP A 324 16.76 -19.69 10.83
CA ASP A 324 17.52 -20.55 9.94
C ASP A 324 17.11 -22.02 10.12
N LYS A 325 16.33 -22.53 9.17
CA LYS A 325 15.87 -23.92 9.16
C LYS A 325 16.99 -24.95 9.10
N THR A 326 18.19 -24.55 8.66
CA THR A 326 19.34 -25.45 8.54
C THR A 326 20.03 -25.71 9.89
N LEU A 327 19.63 -24.98 10.92
CA LEU A 327 20.18 -25.06 12.27
C LEU A 327 21.72 -24.85 12.32
N ASN A 328 22.23 -24.04 11.39
CA ASN A 328 23.65 -23.77 11.29
C ASN A 328 24.12 -22.98 12.54
N PRO A 329 25.11 -23.51 13.31
CA PRO A 329 25.60 -22.81 14.50
C PRO A 329 26.17 -21.41 14.22
N LYS A 330 26.52 -21.12 12.96
CA LYS A 330 27.02 -19.79 12.55
C LYS A 330 25.90 -18.78 12.25
N SER A 331 24.63 -19.18 12.28
CA SER A 331 23.48 -18.29 11.98
C SER A 331 23.40 -17.12 12.95
N TYR A 332 23.81 -17.32 14.20
CA TYR A 332 23.91 -16.23 15.17
C TYR A 332 24.92 -15.13 14.73
N ASN A 333 25.92 -15.49 13.94
CA ASN A 333 26.86 -14.47 13.40
C ASN A 333 26.19 -13.51 12.44
N VAL A 334 25.10 -13.90 11.77
CA VAL A 334 24.33 -13.04 10.88
C VAL A 334 23.74 -11.88 11.68
N ILE A 335 23.16 -12.15 12.86
CA ILE A 335 22.63 -11.13 13.76
C ILE A 335 23.74 -10.18 14.24
N ARG A 336 24.88 -10.74 14.67
CA ARG A 336 26.01 -9.93 15.13
C ARG A 336 26.58 -9.05 14.01
N LYS A 337 26.68 -9.59 12.80
CA LYS A 337 27.11 -8.85 11.61
C LYS A 337 26.15 -7.69 11.35
N TYR A 338 24.83 -7.96 11.27
CA TYR A 338 23.83 -6.93 11.07
C TYR A 338 23.91 -5.82 12.11
N LYS A 339 24.00 -6.17 13.39
CA LYS A 339 24.15 -5.21 14.51
C LYS A 339 25.42 -4.36 14.38
N ASN A 340 26.53 -4.94 13.93
CA ASN A 340 27.79 -4.21 13.79
C ASN A 340 27.79 -3.28 12.57
N GLU A 341 27.17 -3.69 11.47
CA GLU A 341 27.03 -2.88 10.25
C GLU A 341 25.95 -1.80 10.41
N HIS A 342 24.95 -2.04 11.27
CA HIS A 342 23.80 -1.16 11.48
C HIS A 342 23.51 -1.01 12.98
N PRO A 343 24.35 -0.32 13.74
CA PRO A 343 24.18 -0.17 15.19
C PRO A 343 22.96 0.72 15.48
N GLY A 344 22.02 0.19 16.31
CA GLY A 344 20.93 0.95 16.89
C GLY A 344 20.08 1.70 15.84
N PHE A 345 20.07 3.00 15.94
CA PHE A 345 19.23 3.87 15.09
C PHE A 345 19.63 3.85 13.61
N SER A 346 20.88 3.54 13.28
CA SER A 346 21.32 3.46 11.88
C SER A 346 20.61 2.34 11.11
N ALA A 347 20.16 1.27 11.77
CA ALA A 347 19.36 0.23 11.15
C ALA A 347 18.00 0.78 10.65
N LEU A 348 17.36 1.59 11.47
CA LEU A 348 16.09 2.23 11.11
C LEU A 348 16.28 3.25 9.96
N LEU A 349 17.30 4.10 10.05
CA LEU A 349 17.59 5.07 8.98
C LEU A 349 17.91 4.39 7.65
N LYS A 350 18.65 3.28 7.69
CA LYS A 350 18.95 2.51 6.47
C LYS A 350 17.70 1.92 5.85
N GLU A 351 16.76 1.39 6.65
CA GLU A 351 15.52 0.84 6.15
C GLU A 351 14.62 1.95 5.58
N ILE A 352 14.50 3.10 6.26
CA ILE A 352 13.81 4.28 5.72
C ILE A 352 14.44 4.71 4.39
N GLY A 353 15.77 4.73 4.31
CA GLY A 353 16.50 5.08 3.09
C GLY A 353 16.22 4.09 1.95
N TRP A 354 16.14 2.79 2.26
CA TRP A 354 15.78 1.77 1.28
C TRP A 354 14.37 2.01 0.70
N TRP A 355 13.38 2.25 1.55
CA TRP A 355 12.01 2.55 1.13
C TRP A 355 11.93 3.83 0.28
N LYS A 356 12.63 4.89 0.69
CA LYS A 356 12.71 6.13 -0.09
C LYS A 356 13.31 5.90 -1.48
N ASN A 357 14.40 5.13 -1.57
CA ASN A 357 15.03 4.82 -2.86
C ASN A 357 14.08 4.02 -3.75
N TRP A 358 13.38 3.03 -3.21
CA TRP A 358 12.40 2.26 -3.96
C TRP A 358 11.26 3.15 -4.47
N GLN A 359 10.79 4.10 -3.66
CA GLN A 359 9.73 5.03 -4.05
C GLN A 359 10.17 6.11 -5.05
N GLN A 360 11.47 6.34 -5.25
CA GLN A 360 11.95 7.34 -6.22
C GLN A 360 11.52 7.02 -7.66
N THR A 361 11.29 5.76 -7.97
CA THR A 361 10.78 5.33 -9.29
C THR A 361 9.26 5.41 -9.38
N THR A 362 8.56 5.70 -8.29
CA THR A 362 7.09 5.72 -8.27
C THR A 362 6.54 6.85 -9.12
N ILE A 363 5.77 6.50 -10.14
CA ILE A 363 4.94 7.43 -10.91
C ILE A 363 3.68 7.70 -10.08
N LEU A 364 3.56 8.93 -9.57
CA LEU A 364 2.40 9.34 -8.81
C LEU A 364 1.34 9.96 -9.74
N PRO A 365 0.07 9.58 -9.59
CA PRO A 365 -1.03 10.26 -10.28
C PRO A 365 -1.07 11.75 -9.92
N GLN A 366 -1.45 12.56 -10.90
CA GLN A 366 -1.68 13.99 -10.68
C GLN A 366 -2.94 14.19 -9.83
N ASN A 367 -2.97 15.28 -9.05
CA ASN A 367 -4.15 15.73 -8.30
C ASN A 367 -4.65 14.82 -7.16
N LEU A 368 -3.83 13.92 -6.63
CA LEU A 368 -4.17 13.20 -5.40
C LEU A 368 -4.30 14.17 -4.22
N SER A 369 -5.37 14.07 -3.45
CA SER A 369 -5.45 14.68 -2.13
C SER A 369 -4.42 14.04 -1.19
N ASP A 370 -4.10 14.69 -0.07
CA ASP A 370 -3.14 14.17 0.91
C ASP A 370 -3.54 12.81 1.45
N THR A 371 -4.84 12.61 1.70
CA THR A 371 -5.40 11.33 2.13
C THR A 371 -5.21 10.25 1.07
N GLU A 372 -5.56 10.55 -0.17
CA GLU A 372 -5.41 9.61 -1.29
C GLU A 372 -3.94 9.29 -1.54
N ARG A 373 -3.06 10.29 -1.55
CA ARG A 373 -1.61 10.09 -1.68
C ARG A 373 -1.05 9.20 -0.58
N SER A 374 -1.48 9.46 0.67
CA SER A 374 -1.04 8.65 1.82
C SER A 374 -1.46 7.19 1.67
N VAL A 375 -2.72 6.93 1.30
CA VAL A 375 -3.23 5.57 1.10
C VAL A 375 -2.60 4.93 -0.14
N TYR A 376 -2.38 5.68 -1.22
CA TYR A 376 -1.72 5.21 -2.43
C TYR A 376 -0.30 4.69 -2.16
N LEU A 377 0.53 5.49 -1.47
CA LEU A 377 1.89 5.10 -1.11
C LEU A 377 1.90 3.91 -0.14
N GLN A 378 0.97 3.88 0.83
CA GLN A 378 0.87 2.74 1.75
C GLN A 378 0.37 1.48 1.05
N SER A 379 -0.52 1.60 0.06
CA SER A 379 -0.97 0.49 -0.78
C SER A 379 0.19 -0.10 -1.61
N LEU A 380 1.02 0.74 -2.20
CA LEU A 380 2.23 0.28 -2.91
C LEU A 380 3.21 -0.42 -1.95
N ALA A 381 3.45 0.14 -0.76
CA ALA A 381 4.29 -0.49 0.24
C ALA A 381 3.73 -1.85 0.68
N LEU A 382 2.41 -1.95 0.84
CA LEU A 382 1.73 -3.21 1.16
C LEU A 382 1.94 -4.26 0.05
N LEU A 383 1.75 -3.89 -1.23
CA LEU A 383 2.01 -4.78 -2.37
C LEU A 383 3.47 -5.24 -2.41
N LYS A 384 4.42 -4.32 -2.15
CA LYS A 384 5.84 -4.66 -2.08
C LYS A 384 6.16 -5.64 -0.96
N MET A 385 5.56 -5.46 0.22
CA MET A 385 5.67 -6.42 1.34
C MET A 385 5.02 -7.77 1.03
N ALA A 386 3.93 -7.77 0.26
CA ALA A 386 3.15 -8.94 -0.13
C ALA A 386 3.76 -9.72 -1.30
N GLN A 387 4.78 -9.16 -1.97
CA GLN A 387 5.46 -9.85 -3.07
C GLN A 387 6.64 -10.68 -2.58
N SER A 388 6.63 -11.97 -2.90
CA SER A 388 7.71 -12.88 -2.52
C SER A 388 9.03 -12.55 -3.23
N ARG A 389 10.08 -12.41 -2.42
CA ARG A 389 11.48 -12.26 -2.84
C ARG A 389 12.28 -13.54 -2.69
N GLU A 390 11.64 -14.63 -2.32
CA GLU A 390 12.27 -15.92 -2.21
C GLU A 390 12.76 -16.41 -3.57
N LYS A 391 13.52 -17.50 -3.57
CA LYS A 391 13.97 -18.11 -4.81
C LYS A 391 12.79 -18.75 -5.53
N PHE A 392 12.99 -19.06 -6.83
CA PHE A 392 12.05 -19.93 -7.56
C PHE A 392 11.72 -21.20 -6.75
N PRO A 393 10.46 -21.67 -6.74
CA PRO A 393 9.34 -21.22 -7.57
C PRO A 393 8.54 -20.02 -7.00
N SER A 394 8.76 -19.60 -5.77
CA SER A 394 7.91 -18.60 -5.08
C SER A 394 8.17 -17.15 -5.51
N ARG A 395 9.30 -16.88 -6.20
CA ARG A 395 9.69 -15.51 -6.55
C ARG A 395 8.63 -14.83 -7.41
N GLY A 396 8.20 -13.64 -6.97
CA GLY A 396 7.22 -12.82 -7.68
C GLY A 396 5.77 -13.06 -7.31
N LEU A 397 5.45 -14.16 -6.60
CA LEU A 397 4.14 -14.39 -6.02
C LEU A 397 3.71 -13.20 -5.16
N VAL A 398 2.48 -12.70 -5.33
CA VAL A 398 1.88 -11.69 -4.46
C VAL A 398 0.73 -12.33 -3.70
N VAL A 399 0.83 -12.35 -2.38
CA VAL A 399 -0.21 -12.96 -1.54
C VAL A 399 -1.49 -12.11 -1.51
N HIS A 400 -2.62 -12.78 -1.37
CA HIS A 400 -3.92 -12.14 -1.23
C HIS A 400 -4.01 -11.36 0.11
N THR A 401 -3.47 -11.95 1.17
CA THR A 401 -3.28 -11.35 2.50
C THR A 401 -2.05 -11.97 3.19
N PHE A 402 -1.73 -11.52 4.39
CA PHE A 402 -0.57 -12.01 5.14
C PHE A 402 -0.90 -13.17 6.09
N PRO A 403 0.11 -14.05 6.36
CA PRO A 403 -0.03 -15.06 7.41
C PRO A 403 -0.42 -14.43 8.78
N PRO A 404 -1.13 -15.17 9.64
CA PRO A 404 -1.48 -16.59 9.54
C PRO A 404 -2.81 -16.85 8.82
N ASP A 405 -3.32 -15.93 8.04
CA ASP A 405 -4.56 -16.11 7.31
C ASP A 405 -4.42 -17.25 6.28
N GLN A 406 -5.45 -18.08 6.17
CA GLN A 406 -5.48 -19.19 5.20
C GLN A 406 -5.45 -18.70 3.75
N MET A 407 -5.86 -17.45 3.50
CA MET A 407 -5.77 -16.79 2.21
C MET A 407 -4.39 -16.14 1.94
N ALA A 408 -3.35 -16.50 2.71
CA ALA A 408 -1.96 -16.15 2.38
C ALA A 408 -1.46 -16.99 1.17
N VAL A 409 -2.21 -16.95 0.08
CA VAL A 409 -2.01 -17.62 -1.21
C VAL A 409 -2.07 -16.59 -2.33
N ALA A 410 -1.67 -16.92 -3.54
CA ALA A 410 -1.75 -16.02 -4.68
C ALA A 410 -3.00 -16.30 -5.53
N THR A 411 -4.06 -15.54 -5.36
CA THR A 411 -5.22 -15.58 -6.26
C THR A 411 -4.88 -14.91 -7.59
N VAL A 412 -5.35 -15.48 -8.71
CA VAL A 412 -5.02 -14.92 -10.03
C VAL A 412 -5.58 -13.49 -10.21
N PRO A 413 -6.82 -13.17 -9.81
CA PRO A 413 -7.29 -11.79 -9.84
C PRO A 413 -6.44 -10.86 -8.97
N GLY A 414 -6.05 -11.29 -7.75
CA GLY A 414 -5.16 -10.51 -6.89
C GLY A 414 -3.79 -10.25 -7.52
N MET A 415 -3.19 -11.27 -8.15
CA MET A 415 -1.95 -11.12 -8.92
C MET A 415 -2.12 -10.14 -10.08
N SER A 416 -3.21 -10.25 -10.85
CA SER A 416 -3.49 -9.40 -12.00
C SER A 416 -3.56 -7.92 -11.61
N PHE A 417 -4.33 -7.57 -10.58
CA PHE A 417 -4.40 -6.17 -10.12
C PHE A 417 -3.11 -5.68 -9.47
N SER A 418 -2.31 -6.58 -8.89
CA SER A 418 -0.96 -6.21 -8.40
C SER A 418 -0.02 -5.87 -9.56
N ILE A 419 -0.05 -6.65 -10.64
CA ILE A 419 0.74 -6.39 -11.86
C ILE A 419 0.34 -5.03 -12.46
N ASP A 420 -0.96 -4.78 -12.64
CA ASP A 420 -1.46 -3.50 -13.15
C ASP A 420 -1.03 -2.33 -12.25
N ALA A 421 -1.09 -2.50 -10.92
CA ALA A 421 -0.65 -1.48 -9.97
C ALA A 421 0.85 -1.18 -10.09
N PHE A 422 1.68 -2.21 -10.18
CA PHE A 422 3.12 -2.04 -10.38
C PHE A 422 3.44 -1.37 -11.72
N LEU A 423 2.77 -1.76 -12.80
CA LEU A 423 2.97 -1.13 -14.11
C LEU A 423 2.60 0.35 -14.10
N LYS A 424 1.41 0.69 -13.61
CA LYS A 424 0.93 2.09 -13.54
C LYS A 424 1.77 2.97 -12.62
N SER A 425 2.37 2.38 -11.61
CA SER A 425 3.22 3.11 -10.66
C SER A 425 4.72 3.09 -11.02
N GLY A 426 5.13 2.51 -12.15
CA GLY A 426 6.53 2.51 -12.61
C GLY A 426 7.43 1.44 -11.99
N HIS A 427 6.87 0.47 -11.26
CA HIS A 427 7.59 -0.62 -10.62
C HIS A 427 7.65 -1.86 -11.54
N PHE A 428 8.33 -1.71 -12.67
CA PHE A 428 8.32 -2.72 -13.74
C PHE A 428 9.02 -4.03 -13.37
N GLU A 429 10.03 -3.99 -12.49
CA GLU A 429 10.70 -5.20 -12.01
C GLU A 429 9.77 -6.08 -11.18
N GLU A 430 8.91 -5.47 -10.36
CA GLU A 430 7.90 -6.15 -9.56
C GLU A 430 6.82 -6.76 -10.46
N ALA A 431 6.38 -6.03 -11.48
CA ALA A 431 5.42 -6.52 -12.47
C ALA A 431 5.99 -7.73 -13.24
N LEU A 432 7.23 -7.62 -13.72
CA LEU A 432 7.92 -8.72 -14.41
C LEU A 432 8.05 -9.96 -13.52
N ALA A 433 8.46 -9.78 -12.26
CA ALA A 433 8.60 -10.91 -11.34
C ALA A 433 7.25 -11.62 -11.12
N ALA A 434 6.15 -10.88 -11.01
CA ALA A 434 4.82 -11.46 -10.86
C ALA A 434 4.35 -12.20 -12.14
N LEU A 435 4.61 -11.64 -13.32
CA LEU A 435 4.34 -12.32 -14.60
C LEU A 435 5.17 -13.60 -14.72
N GLN A 436 6.46 -13.54 -14.41
CA GLN A 436 7.34 -14.72 -14.43
C GLN A 436 6.88 -15.81 -13.47
N PHE A 437 6.37 -15.44 -12.29
CA PHE A 437 5.78 -16.39 -11.35
C PHE A 437 4.62 -17.17 -12.00
N ILE A 438 3.65 -16.49 -12.62
CA ILE A 438 2.50 -17.13 -13.27
C ILE A 438 2.97 -17.99 -14.47
N MET A 439 3.85 -17.46 -15.32
CA MET A 439 4.32 -18.14 -16.51
C MET A 439 5.14 -19.41 -16.21
N ASN A 440 5.71 -19.53 -15.02
CA ASN A 440 6.51 -20.67 -14.57
C ASN A 440 5.84 -21.49 -13.46
N GLY A 441 4.60 -21.15 -13.09
CA GLY A 441 3.83 -21.90 -12.10
C GLY A 441 3.48 -23.30 -12.56
N ASN A 442 3.19 -24.17 -11.60
CA ASN A 442 2.79 -25.55 -11.85
C ASN A 442 1.27 -25.66 -11.91
N SER A 443 0.70 -25.24 -13.05
CA SER A 443 -0.74 -25.32 -13.33
C SER A 443 -1.09 -26.60 -14.12
N GLY A 444 -2.38 -26.82 -14.33
CA GLY A 444 -2.88 -27.98 -15.12
C GLY A 444 -3.41 -29.13 -14.28
N SER A 445 -3.52 -28.95 -12.95
CA SER A 445 -4.08 -29.96 -12.04
C SER A 445 -5.54 -30.33 -12.35
N LEU A 446 -6.28 -29.42 -12.99
CA LEU A 446 -7.67 -29.63 -13.42
C LEU A 446 -7.82 -29.84 -14.92
N LYS A 447 -6.77 -30.32 -15.63
CA LYS A 447 -6.87 -30.66 -17.05
C LYS A 447 -7.93 -31.71 -17.32
N HIS A 448 -7.96 -32.77 -16.52
CA HIS A 448 -8.96 -33.83 -16.54
C HIS A 448 -9.57 -33.97 -15.17
N TYR A 449 -10.80 -33.54 -15.03
CA TYR A 449 -11.48 -33.57 -13.74
C TYR A 449 -12.99 -33.84 -13.94
N THR A 450 -13.49 -34.88 -13.27
CA THR A 450 -14.89 -35.24 -13.31
C THR A 450 -15.51 -35.06 -11.93
N TRP A 451 -16.60 -34.33 -11.83
CA TRP A 451 -17.37 -34.13 -10.60
C TRP A 451 -18.83 -34.48 -10.84
N SER A 452 -19.37 -35.37 -10.01
CA SER A 452 -20.77 -35.85 -10.14
C SER A 452 -21.16 -36.32 -11.55
N GLY A 453 -20.23 -36.94 -12.25
CA GLY A 453 -20.39 -37.44 -13.63
C GLY A 453 -20.23 -36.41 -14.75
N GLU A 454 -20.02 -35.13 -14.42
CA GLU A 454 -19.77 -34.05 -15.38
C GLU A 454 -18.29 -33.76 -15.51
N ASN A 455 -17.85 -33.51 -16.74
CA ASN A 455 -16.48 -33.04 -16.97
C ASN A 455 -16.36 -31.56 -16.57
N ARG A 456 -15.61 -31.32 -15.52
CA ARG A 456 -15.29 -29.96 -15.00
C ARG A 456 -13.86 -29.54 -15.38
N GLY A 457 -13.10 -30.41 -16.02
CA GLY A 457 -11.72 -30.14 -16.43
C GLY A 457 -11.63 -29.12 -17.56
N ILE A 458 -10.45 -28.55 -17.70
CA ILE A 458 -10.13 -27.57 -18.76
C ILE A 458 -10.01 -28.23 -20.14
N GLY A 459 -9.71 -29.54 -20.19
CA GLY A 459 -9.63 -30.34 -21.41
C GLY A 459 -8.28 -30.31 -22.12
N GLN A 460 -7.39 -29.43 -21.75
CA GLN A 460 -6.06 -29.25 -22.35
C GLN A 460 -5.02 -28.75 -21.33
N ASN A 461 -3.76 -28.67 -21.71
CA ASN A 461 -2.73 -28.03 -20.92
C ASN A 461 -3.04 -26.53 -20.77
N TYR A 462 -2.72 -25.97 -19.62
CA TYR A 462 -2.89 -24.54 -19.35
C TYR A 462 -1.85 -24.05 -18.33
N THR A 463 -1.54 -22.75 -18.37
CA THR A 463 -0.50 -22.11 -17.57
C THR A 463 -1.04 -21.26 -16.43
N VAL A 464 -2.24 -20.72 -16.57
CA VAL A 464 -2.83 -19.85 -15.56
C VAL A 464 -3.68 -20.68 -14.61
N SER A 465 -3.44 -20.58 -13.30
CA SER A 465 -4.31 -21.27 -12.33
C SER A 465 -5.78 -20.87 -12.52
N VAL A 466 -6.63 -21.85 -12.40
CA VAL A 466 -8.07 -21.61 -12.45
C VAL A 466 -8.60 -20.94 -11.19
N ASN A 467 -7.81 -20.83 -10.11
CA ASN A 467 -8.20 -20.14 -8.89
C ASN A 467 -6.98 -19.46 -8.23
N TYR A 468 -6.09 -20.20 -7.55
CA TYR A 468 -4.96 -19.64 -6.85
C TYR A 468 -3.73 -20.55 -6.89
N TYR A 469 -2.58 -20.02 -6.43
CA TYR A 469 -1.33 -20.75 -6.24
C TYR A 469 -0.92 -20.76 -4.78
N HIS A 470 -0.38 -21.87 -4.33
CA HIS A 470 0.41 -21.94 -3.11
C HIS A 470 1.82 -21.36 -3.31
N GLY A 471 2.55 -21.15 -2.21
CA GLY A 471 3.88 -20.59 -2.25
C GLY A 471 4.94 -21.43 -2.97
N ASN A 472 4.73 -22.73 -3.11
CA ASN A 472 5.58 -23.62 -3.92
C ASN A 472 5.30 -23.53 -5.43
N GLY A 473 4.37 -22.66 -5.85
CA GLY A 473 3.97 -22.47 -7.24
C GLY A 473 2.94 -23.49 -7.75
N ASP A 474 2.45 -24.40 -6.90
CA ASP A 474 1.42 -25.36 -7.28
C ASP A 474 0.05 -24.70 -7.32
N GLU A 475 -0.69 -25.00 -8.38
CA GLU A 475 -2.10 -24.62 -8.51
C GLU A 475 -2.94 -25.30 -7.44
N ALA A 476 -3.90 -24.57 -6.92
CA ALA A 476 -4.91 -25.07 -6.00
C ALA A 476 -6.28 -24.43 -6.24
N THR A 477 -7.31 -25.10 -5.74
CA THR A 477 -8.67 -24.60 -5.73
C THR A 477 -9.43 -25.20 -4.55
N ASP A 478 -10.35 -24.42 -3.98
CA ASP A 478 -11.30 -24.94 -3.00
C ASP A 478 -12.31 -25.84 -3.71
N THR A 479 -12.74 -26.89 -3.03
CA THR A 479 -13.77 -27.81 -3.53
C THR A 479 -14.99 -27.72 -2.63
N GLY A 480 -16.09 -27.22 -3.18
CA GLY A 480 -17.37 -27.09 -2.50
C GLY A 480 -18.40 -28.14 -2.92
N GLU A 481 -19.67 -27.89 -2.58
CA GLU A 481 -20.80 -28.72 -2.95
C GLU A 481 -20.92 -28.93 -4.47
N PHE A 482 -20.54 -27.94 -5.26
CA PHE A 482 -20.61 -27.94 -6.73
C PHE A 482 -19.29 -28.33 -7.41
N GLY A 483 -18.33 -28.87 -6.68
CA GLY A 483 -17.02 -29.24 -7.18
C GLY A 483 -15.96 -28.15 -6.99
N PRO A 484 -14.86 -28.23 -7.78
CA PRO A 484 -13.78 -27.24 -7.69
C PRO A 484 -14.24 -25.87 -8.19
N ILE A 485 -13.70 -24.83 -7.58
CA ILE A 485 -13.87 -23.45 -8.05
C ILE A 485 -13.00 -23.24 -9.28
N VAL A 486 -13.61 -23.02 -10.44
CA VAL A 486 -12.97 -22.77 -11.72
C VAL A 486 -13.35 -21.39 -12.22
N GLN A 487 -12.37 -20.54 -12.47
CA GLN A 487 -12.54 -19.15 -12.90
C GLN A 487 -11.87 -18.93 -14.27
N LEU A 488 -12.62 -19.09 -15.35
CA LEU A 488 -12.10 -18.98 -16.73
C LEU A 488 -11.74 -17.53 -17.10
N GLY A 489 -12.31 -16.56 -16.41
CA GLY A 489 -11.92 -15.14 -16.56
C GLY A 489 -10.45 -14.86 -16.23
N ASN A 490 -9.77 -15.73 -15.47
CA ASN A 490 -8.36 -15.56 -15.09
C ASN A 490 -7.42 -15.50 -16.31
N PHE A 491 -7.71 -16.26 -17.37
CA PHE A 491 -6.93 -16.27 -18.60
C PHE A 491 -6.97 -14.92 -19.32
N GLY A 492 -8.16 -14.32 -19.40
CA GLY A 492 -8.33 -12.99 -20.00
C GLY A 492 -7.66 -11.87 -19.19
N LEU A 493 -7.71 -11.95 -17.85
CA LEU A 493 -6.98 -11.02 -16.99
C LEU A 493 -5.48 -11.01 -17.29
N LEU A 494 -4.86 -12.20 -17.34
CA LEU A 494 -3.42 -12.30 -17.58
C LEU A 494 -3.03 -11.79 -18.97
N LEU A 495 -3.82 -12.08 -20.02
CA LEU A 495 -3.55 -11.56 -21.36
C LEU A 495 -3.58 -10.02 -21.38
N GLY A 496 -4.52 -9.41 -20.65
CA GLY A 496 -4.55 -7.96 -20.47
C GLY A 496 -3.30 -7.42 -19.78
N ASN A 497 -2.81 -8.10 -18.73
CA ASN A 497 -1.58 -7.73 -18.04
C ASN A 497 -0.34 -7.87 -18.95
N LEU A 498 -0.27 -8.95 -19.73
CA LEU A 498 0.83 -9.19 -20.68
C LEU A 498 0.87 -8.05 -21.73
N LYS A 499 -0.29 -7.72 -22.33
CA LYS A 499 -0.38 -6.60 -23.27
C LYS A 499 0.13 -5.33 -22.64
N GLN A 500 -0.38 -4.95 -21.46
CA GLN A 500 0.00 -3.72 -20.77
C GLN A 500 1.49 -3.71 -20.39
N TYR A 501 2.06 -4.85 -19.98
CA TYR A 501 3.49 -4.97 -19.69
C TYR A 501 4.32 -4.69 -20.94
N ILE A 502 4.02 -5.34 -22.06
CA ILE A 502 4.77 -5.16 -23.30
C ILE A 502 4.61 -3.74 -23.85
N GLU A 503 3.40 -3.17 -23.83
CA GLU A 503 3.16 -1.78 -24.25
C GLU A 503 3.96 -0.77 -23.41
N THR A 504 4.13 -1.05 -22.13
CA THR A 504 4.79 -0.12 -21.20
C THR A 504 6.30 -0.24 -21.21
N THR A 505 6.83 -1.47 -21.40
CA THR A 505 8.26 -1.76 -21.23
C THR A 505 9.01 -2.03 -22.53
N ASP A 506 8.29 -2.28 -23.62
CA ASP A 506 8.84 -2.74 -24.92
C ASP A 506 9.69 -4.02 -24.83
N ASP A 507 9.40 -4.89 -23.82
CA ASP A 507 10.14 -6.15 -23.60
C ASP A 507 9.64 -7.25 -24.54
N ILE A 508 9.89 -7.06 -25.83
CA ILE A 508 9.52 -8.05 -26.88
C ILE A 508 10.19 -9.40 -26.66
N ARG A 509 11.40 -9.42 -26.07
CA ARG A 509 12.12 -10.68 -25.80
C ARG A 509 11.36 -11.58 -24.82
N PHE A 510 10.73 -10.99 -23.82
CA PHE A 510 9.87 -11.73 -22.89
C PHE A 510 8.68 -12.34 -23.66
N LEU A 511 8.04 -11.57 -24.53
CA LEU A 511 6.92 -12.04 -25.33
C LEU A 511 7.34 -13.17 -26.28
N GLU A 512 8.42 -13.00 -27.04
CA GLU A 512 8.95 -14.01 -27.96
C GLU A 512 9.29 -15.32 -27.22
N TYR A 513 9.91 -15.22 -26.03
CA TYR A 513 10.28 -16.38 -25.23
C TYR A 513 9.08 -17.20 -24.77
N TYR A 514 7.99 -16.54 -24.38
CA TYR A 514 6.79 -17.21 -23.87
C TYR A 514 5.68 -17.37 -24.92
N TRP A 515 5.85 -16.88 -26.16
CA TRP A 515 4.76 -16.82 -27.15
C TRP A 515 4.09 -18.17 -27.40
N SER A 516 4.84 -19.25 -27.63
CA SER A 516 4.29 -20.58 -27.84
C SER A 516 3.39 -21.02 -26.68
N LYS A 517 3.79 -20.73 -25.45
CA LYS A 517 3.04 -21.04 -24.24
C LYS A 517 1.83 -20.13 -24.07
N ILE A 518 1.96 -18.84 -24.34
CA ILE A 518 0.88 -17.87 -24.31
C ILE A 518 -0.22 -18.27 -25.32
N SER A 519 0.15 -18.58 -26.55
CA SER A 519 -0.83 -18.94 -27.59
C SER A 519 -1.56 -20.24 -27.25
N SER A 520 -0.82 -21.33 -26.94
CA SER A 520 -1.42 -22.67 -26.78
C SER A 520 -2.01 -22.95 -25.40
N GLU A 521 -1.46 -22.35 -24.32
CA GLU A 521 -1.86 -22.67 -22.95
C GLU A 521 -2.63 -21.51 -22.25
N ILE A 522 -2.87 -20.39 -22.94
CA ILE A 522 -3.68 -19.29 -22.43
C ILE A 522 -4.76 -18.92 -23.45
N VAL A 523 -4.40 -18.53 -24.69
CA VAL A 523 -5.39 -18.07 -25.67
C VAL A 523 -6.27 -19.21 -26.17
N ASP A 524 -5.65 -20.34 -26.60
CA ASP A 524 -6.38 -21.52 -27.08
C ASP A 524 -7.29 -22.12 -25.96
N VAL A 525 -6.92 -21.94 -24.69
CA VAL A 525 -7.79 -22.32 -23.55
C VAL A 525 -9.07 -21.51 -23.55
N ILE A 526 -9.00 -20.20 -23.75
CA ILE A 526 -10.19 -19.36 -23.85
C ILE A 526 -11.08 -19.86 -25.01
N ILE A 527 -10.52 -20.01 -26.21
CA ILE A 527 -11.26 -20.37 -27.41
C ILE A 527 -11.92 -21.75 -27.24
N ASN A 528 -11.20 -22.74 -26.73
CA ASN A 528 -11.69 -24.11 -26.55
C ASN A 528 -12.70 -24.25 -25.38
N ASN A 529 -12.85 -23.23 -24.54
CA ASN A 529 -13.84 -23.16 -23.47
C ASN A 529 -14.98 -22.17 -23.80
N ILE A 530 -15.13 -21.76 -25.05
CA ILE A 530 -16.35 -21.13 -25.57
C ILE A 530 -17.33 -22.28 -25.96
N ASP A 531 -18.54 -22.22 -25.45
CA ASP A 531 -19.55 -23.23 -25.68
C ASP A 531 -20.34 -23.02 -27.00
N ALA A 532 -21.31 -23.90 -27.27
CA ALA A 532 -22.16 -23.80 -28.47
C ALA A 532 -23.00 -22.52 -28.52
N GLY A 533 -23.25 -21.86 -27.41
CA GLY A 533 -23.92 -20.55 -27.33
C GLY A 533 -23.00 -19.37 -27.68
N GLY A 534 -21.71 -19.62 -27.90
CA GLY A 534 -20.70 -18.61 -28.21
C GLY A 534 -20.18 -17.85 -26.99
N LEU A 535 -20.50 -18.27 -25.77
CA LEU A 535 -20.06 -17.68 -24.52
C LEU A 535 -19.02 -18.56 -23.83
N VAL A 536 -18.25 -17.99 -22.92
CA VAL A 536 -17.44 -18.80 -22.01
C VAL A 536 -18.38 -19.72 -21.23
N ARG A 537 -18.10 -21.03 -21.26
CA ARG A 537 -18.93 -22.03 -20.57
C ARG A 537 -19.11 -21.70 -19.09
N ALA A 538 -20.14 -22.26 -18.48
CA ALA A 538 -20.43 -22.06 -17.06
C ALA A 538 -19.20 -22.29 -16.17
N ASP A 539 -18.87 -21.30 -15.35
CA ASP A 539 -17.73 -21.26 -14.42
C ASP A 539 -18.14 -20.63 -13.07
N ASN A 540 -17.18 -20.28 -12.23
CA ASN A 540 -17.44 -19.64 -10.94
C ASN A 540 -17.32 -18.11 -10.95
N GLY A 541 -17.15 -17.49 -12.12
CA GLY A 541 -17.10 -16.04 -12.27
C GLY A 541 -15.97 -15.37 -11.49
N PHE A 542 -16.22 -14.13 -11.06
CA PHE A 542 -15.26 -13.38 -10.27
C PHE A 542 -15.43 -13.70 -8.79
N TYR A 543 -14.51 -14.53 -8.21
CA TYR A 543 -14.45 -14.80 -6.78
C TYR A 543 -15.77 -15.35 -6.19
N ASN A 544 -16.30 -16.41 -6.77
CA ASN A 544 -17.56 -17.02 -6.32
C ASN A 544 -17.42 -18.54 -6.14
N GLY A 545 -17.73 -19.03 -4.96
CA GLY A 545 -17.75 -20.46 -4.62
C GLY A 545 -19.09 -21.16 -4.84
N GLY A 546 -20.09 -20.50 -5.47
CA GLY A 546 -21.41 -21.06 -5.75
C GLY A 546 -21.44 -22.01 -6.95
N ALA A 547 -22.65 -22.38 -7.38
CA ALA A 547 -22.85 -23.18 -8.60
C ALA A 547 -22.27 -22.47 -9.81
N PRO A 548 -21.61 -23.21 -10.73
CA PRO A 548 -21.13 -22.66 -11.99
C PRO A 548 -22.28 -22.07 -12.82
N LYS A 549 -22.02 -20.91 -13.42
CA LYS A 549 -22.99 -20.18 -14.27
C LYS A 549 -22.26 -19.54 -15.45
N HIS A 550 -23.02 -19.13 -16.46
CA HIS A 550 -22.49 -18.25 -17.50
C HIS A 550 -22.44 -16.82 -16.97
N TYR A 551 -21.26 -16.42 -16.49
CA TYR A 551 -21.04 -15.07 -15.98
C TYR A 551 -20.67 -14.11 -17.10
N PHE A 552 -21.28 -12.93 -17.11
CA PHE A 552 -20.89 -11.81 -17.97
C PHE A 552 -19.41 -11.45 -17.76
N TYR A 553 -18.97 -11.39 -16.50
CA TYR A 553 -17.57 -11.11 -16.16
C TYR A 553 -16.60 -12.07 -16.86
N SER A 554 -16.87 -13.39 -16.85
CA SER A 554 -15.97 -14.39 -17.43
C SER A 554 -15.87 -14.23 -18.95
N SER A 555 -17.02 -14.01 -19.63
CA SER A 555 -17.04 -13.76 -21.07
C SER A 555 -16.41 -12.41 -21.45
N ALA A 556 -16.65 -11.36 -20.66
CA ALA A 556 -16.04 -10.04 -20.88
C ALA A 556 -14.52 -10.05 -20.66
N SER A 557 -14.05 -10.77 -19.64
CA SER A 557 -12.60 -10.96 -19.41
C SER A 557 -11.95 -11.74 -20.56
N ALA A 558 -12.60 -12.80 -21.03
CA ALA A 558 -12.15 -13.58 -22.19
C ALA A 558 -12.08 -12.69 -23.45
N TYR A 559 -13.10 -11.88 -23.70
CA TYR A 559 -13.11 -10.90 -24.81
C TYR A 559 -11.93 -9.93 -24.72
N ARG A 560 -11.73 -9.28 -23.55
CA ARG A 560 -10.56 -8.41 -23.31
C ARG A 560 -9.25 -9.16 -23.60
N GLY A 561 -9.17 -10.41 -23.15
CA GLY A 561 -7.99 -11.26 -23.36
C GLY A 561 -7.73 -11.58 -24.84
N LEU A 562 -8.78 -11.91 -25.60
CA LEU A 562 -8.65 -12.16 -27.05
C LEU A 562 -8.22 -10.90 -27.80
N VAL A 563 -8.80 -9.73 -27.48
CA VAL A 563 -8.37 -8.42 -28.05
C VAL A 563 -6.90 -8.16 -27.73
N ALA A 564 -6.45 -8.44 -26.51
CA ALA A 564 -5.04 -8.33 -26.13
C ALA A 564 -4.18 -9.35 -26.92
N ALA A 565 -4.64 -10.56 -27.11
CA ALA A 565 -3.94 -11.61 -27.84
C ALA A 565 -3.74 -11.26 -29.32
N VAL A 566 -4.71 -10.63 -29.96
CA VAL A 566 -4.58 -10.10 -31.35
C VAL A 566 -3.37 -9.15 -31.43
N TRP A 567 -3.27 -8.22 -30.50
CA TRP A 567 -2.17 -7.26 -30.46
C TRP A 567 -0.82 -7.97 -30.18
N LEU A 568 -0.78 -8.87 -29.19
CA LEU A 568 0.43 -9.63 -28.84
C LEU A 568 0.92 -10.49 -30.01
N ALA A 569 0.01 -11.16 -30.73
CA ALA A 569 0.36 -11.96 -31.91
C ALA A 569 1.03 -11.10 -33.01
N ARG A 570 0.48 -9.90 -33.26
CA ARG A 570 1.07 -8.96 -34.23
C ARG A 570 2.47 -8.48 -33.80
N MET A 571 2.70 -8.29 -32.51
CA MET A 571 4.02 -7.89 -31.99
C MET A 571 5.13 -8.95 -32.24
N VAL A 572 4.76 -10.23 -32.33
CA VAL A 572 5.69 -11.32 -32.70
C VAL A 572 5.57 -11.77 -34.17
N ASN A 573 4.89 -10.96 -35.01
CA ASN A 573 4.66 -11.23 -36.44
C ASN A 573 3.88 -12.52 -36.72
N ASP A 574 3.01 -13.00 -35.83
CA ASP A 574 2.13 -14.15 -36.01
C ASP A 574 0.74 -13.70 -36.49
N GLU A 575 0.68 -13.26 -37.74
CA GLU A 575 -0.56 -12.71 -38.33
C GLU A 575 -1.67 -13.78 -38.46
N SER A 576 -1.29 -15.06 -38.63
CA SER A 576 -2.26 -16.17 -38.68
C SER A 576 -3.03 -16.31 -37.39
N ARG A 577 -2.33 -16.29 -36.26
CA ARG A 577 -2.95 -16.32 -34.94
C ARG A 577 -3.70 -15.02 -34.64
N ALA A 578 -3.17 -13.87 -35.07
CA ALA A 578 -3.87 -12.59 -34.90
C ALA A 578 -5.26 -12.61 -35.55
N GLN A 579 -5.38 -13.11 -36.79
CA GLN A 579 -6.66 -13.22 -37.50
C GLN A 579 -7.62 -14.22 -36.83
N GLU A 580 -7.12 -15.37 -36.38
CA GLU A 580 -7.91 -16.36 -35.63
C GLU A 580 -8.50 -15.76 -34.35
N TYR A 581 -7.67 -15.07 -33.58
CA TYR A 581 -8.08 -14.42 -32.32
C TYR A 581 -9.04 -13.27 -32.52
N GLU A 582 -8.88 -12.50 -33.61
CA GLU A 582 -9.79 -11.40 -33.96
C GLU A 582 -11.19 -11.94 -34.32
N LEU A 583 -11.26 -13.03 -35.07
CA LEU A 583 -12.54 -13.70 -35.36
C LEU A 583 -13.22 -14.23 -34.09
N ALA A 584 -12.47 -14.84 -33.19
CA ALA A 584 -12.97 -15.33 -31.91
C ALA A 584 -13.45 -14.18 -31.01
N ALA A 585 -12.73 -13.08 -30.95
CA ALA A 585 -13.10 -11.90 -30.18
C ALA A 585 -14.43 -11.29 -30.69
N VAL A 586 -14.57 -11.12 -32.00
CA VAL A 586 -15.79 -10.58 -32.63
C VAL A 586 -17.00 -11.50 -32.37
N ALA A 587 -16.81 -12.81 -32.51
CA ALA A 587 -17.86 -13.79 -32.26
C ALA A 587 -18.31 -13.77 -30.80
N LEU A 588 -17.37 -13.71 -29.86
CA LEU A 588 -17.66 -13.64 -28.43
C LEU A 588 -18.36 -12.32 -28.06
N GLN A 589 -17.94 -11.18 -28.60
CA GLN A 589 -18.60 -9.90 -28.39
C GLN A 589 -20.06 -9.94 -28.82
N ASN A 590 -20.33 -10.43 -30.02
CA ASN A 590 -21.69 -10.57 -30.52
C ASN A 590 -22.54 -11.46 -29.61
N ALA A 591 -21.99 -12.60 -29.14
CA ALA A 591 -22.68 -13.48 -28.22
C ALA A 591 -22.97 -12.81 -26.87
N ILE A 592 -22.03 -12.02 -26.35
CA ILE A 592 -22.23 -11.22 -25.13
C ILE A 592 -23.41 -10.26 -25.29
N GLU A 593 -23.44 -9.48 -26.37
CA GLU A 593 -24.48 -8.49 -26.61
C GLU A 593 -25.86 -9.12 -26.77
N VAL A 594 -25.95 -10.27 -27.44
CA VAL A 594 -27.21 -11.00 -27.65
C VAL A 594 -27.76 -11.61 -26.35
N ASN A 595 -26.89 -12.17 -25.49
CA ASN A 595 -27.35 -13.00 -24.39
C ASN A 595 -27.45 -12.25 -23.04
N PHE A 596 -26.56 -11.28 -22.79
CA PHE A 596 -26.48 -10.63 -21.49
C PHE A 596 -27.30 -9.34 -21.37
N ILE A 597 -27.71 -8.70 -22.48
CA ILE A 597 -28.54 -7.50 -22.39
C ILE A 597 -30.00 -7.92 -22.15
N ASN A 598 -30.59 -7.40 -21.07
CA ASN A 598 -32.01 -7.67 -20.75
C ASN A 598 -32.96 -6.67 -21.46
N GLU A 599 -34.26 -6.84 -21.26
CA GLU A 599 -35.28 -6.00 -21.88
C GLU A 599 -35.18 -4.50 -21.54
N SER A 600 -34.63 -4.15 -20.36
CA SER A 600 -34.38 -2.76 -19.97
C SER A 600 -33.13 -2.16 -20.61
N GLY A 601 -32.32 -2.96 -21.29
CA GLY A 601 -31.03 -2.57 -21.81
C GLY A 601 -29.85 -2.75 -20.83
N ALA A 602 -30.12 -3.15 -19.59
CA ALA A 602 -29.06 -3.41 -18.61
C ALA A 602 -28.41 -4.79 -18.81
N VAL A 603 -27.15 -4.92 -18.40
CA VAL A 603 -26.40 -6.17 -18.48
C VAL A 603 -26.70 -7.06 -17.28
N LYS A 604 -27.12 -8.30 -17.53
CA LYS A 604 -27.22 -9.35 -16.50
C LYS A 604 -25.84 -9.83 -16.09
N SER A 605 -25.62 -10.04 -14.81
CA SER A 605 -24.33 -10.55 -14.30
C SER A 605 -24.10 -12.03 -14.65
N PHE A 606 -25.18 -12.83 -14.80
CA PHE A 606 -25.15 -14.23 -15.21
C PHE A 606 -26.50 -14.62 -15.84
N LEU A 607 -26.52 -15.68 -16.65
CA LEU A 607 -27.70 -16.07 -17.40
C LEU A 607 -28.72 -16.88 -16.56
N GLU A 608 -28.24 -17.75 -15.69
CA GLU A 608 -29.07 -18.65 -14.90
C GLU A 608 -29.72 -17.91 -13.71
N GLY A 609 -31.02 -17.85 -13.68
CA GLY A 609 -31.81 -17.26 -12.60
C GLY A 609 -32.76 -16.15 -13.05
N SER A 610 -33.10 -15.21 -12.16
CA SER A 610 -34.08 -14.16 -12.41
C SER A 610 -33.48 -12.97 -13.20
N GLU A 611 -34.36 -12.13 -13.78
CA GLU A 611 -33.95 -10.91 -14.52
C GLU A 611 -33.18 -9.86 -13.66
N THR A 612 -33.27 -9.97 -12.34
CA THR A 612 -32.60 -9.07 -11.39
C THR A 612 -31.21 -9.53 -10.96
N ASN A 613 -30.61 -10.46 -11.71
CA ASN A 613 -29.25 -10.96 -11.43
C ASN A 613 -28.22 -9.87 -11.67
N ILE A 614 -27.76 -9.25 -10.59
CA ILE A 614 -26.76 -8.18 -10.65
C ILE A 614 -25.67 -8.40 -9.59
N ASP A 615 -24.42 -8.21 -9.99
CA ASP A 615 -23.19 -8.32 -9.16
C ASP A 615 -22.31 -7.11 -9.48
N ALA A 616 -21.74 -6.48 -8.49
CA ALA A 616 -20.83 -5.34 -8.66
C ALA A 616 -19.60 -5.65 -9.55
N ALA A 617 -19.16 -6.92 -9.63
CA ALA A 617 -18.08 -7.33 -10.52
C ALA A 617 -18.42 -7.16 -12.02
N THR A 618 -19.71 -7.08 -12.39
CA THR A 618 -20.15 -6.75 -13.74
C THR A 618 -19.59 -5.42 -14.23
N ALA A 619 -19.30 -4.49 -13.35
CA ALA A 619 -18.70 -3.20 -13.69
C ALA A 619 -17.34 -3.34 -14.38
N LEU A 620 -16.54 -4.36 -14.06
CA LEU A 620 -15.27 -4.63 -14.77
C LEU A 620 -15.53 -5.00 -16.24
N GLY A 621 -16.47 -5.88 -16.48
CA GLY A 621 -16.80 -6.29 -17.85
C GLY A 621 -17.37 -5.15 -18.70
N LEU A 622 -18.13 -4.22 -18.10
CA LEU A 622 -18.60 -3.02 -18.80
C LEU A 622 -17.44 -2.16 -19.31
N LEU A 623 -16.40 -1.99 -18.52
CA LEU A 623 -15.19 -1.23 -18.91
C LEU A 623 -14.44 -1.86 -20.11
N TRP A 624 -14.67 -3.14 -20.40
CA TRP A 624 -13.94 -3.88 -21.44
C TRP A 624 -14.76 -4.09 -22.72
N VAL A 625 -16.08 -4.19 -22.61
CA VAL A 625 -16.96 -4.59 -23.72
C VAL A 625 -17.71 -3.40 -24.30
N PHE A 626 -18.16 -2.48 -23.45
CA PHE A 626 -19.05 -1.40 -23.85
C PHE A 626 -18.38 -0.02 -23.77
N THR A 627 -18.89 0.91 -24.57
CA THR A 627 -18.48 2.32 -24.52
C THR A 627 -19.34 3.12 -23.53
N PRO A 628 -18.89 4.33 -23.11
CA PRO A 628 -19.71 5.20 -22.25
C PRO A 628 -21.02 5.64 -22.89
N GLN A 629 -21.11 5.62 -24.23
CA GLN A 629 -22.28 6.04 -25.00
C GLN A 629 -23.35 4.95 -25.05
N ASP A 630 -22.96 3.69 -24.88
CA ASP A 630 -23.88 2.56 -24.97
C ASP A 630 -24.99 2.62 -23.90
N ILE A 631 -26.20 2.29 -24.32
CA ILE A 631 -27.35 2.23 -23.43
C ILE A 631 -27.12 1.22 -22.30
N SER A 632 -26.46 0.11 -22.61
CA SER A 632 -26.16 -0.96 -21.64
C SER A 632 -25.27 -0.49 -20.49
N SER A 633 -24.28 0.37 -20.74
CA SER A 633 -23.46 0.99 -19.71
C SER A 633 -24.30 1.86 -18.77
N LYS A 634 -25.20 2.67 -19.32
CA LYS A 634 -26.07 3.59 -18.57
C LYS A 634 -27.10 2.86 -17.72
N GLU A 635 -27.81 1.91 -18.33
CA GLU A 635 -28.87 1.16 -17.66
C GLU A 635 -28.30 0.22 -16.60
N THR A 636 -27.13 -0.36 -16.81
CA THR A 636 -26.48 -1.20 -15.80
C THR A 636 -25.98 -0.35 -14.61
N LEU A 637 -25.43 0.84 -14.87
CA LEU A 637 -25.06 1.74 -13.79
C LEU A 637 -26.27 2.21 -12.99
N ALA A 638 -27.42 2.46 -13.65
CA ALA A 638 -28.69 2.77 -12.99
C ALA A 638 -29.19 1.58 -12.15
N ALA A 639 -29.01 0.36 -12.65
CA ALA A 639 -29.36 -0.86 -11.90
C ALA A 639 -28.46 -1.05 -10.66
N PHE A 640 -27.16 -0.73 -10.72
CA PHE A 640 -26.29 -0.74 -9.54
C PHE A 640 -26.77 0.26 -8.48
N GLU A 641 -27.11 1.49 -8.87
CA GLU A 641 -27.65 2.51 -7.96
C GLU A 641 -28.97 2.06 -7.31
N LYS A 642 -29.81 1.35 -8.04
CA LYS A 642 -31.10 0.87 -7.56
C LYS A 642 -31.01 -0.34 -6.65
N HIS A 643 -30.11 -1.30 -6.97
CA HIS A 643 -30.12 -2.63 -6.34
C HIS A 643 -28.93 -2.91 -5.43
N LEU A 644 -27.77 -2.26 -5.66
CA LEU A 644 -26.55 -2.50 -4.92
C LEU A 644 -26.14 -1.32 -4.03
N LYS A 645 -26.70 -0.13 -4.25
CA LYS A 645 -26.36 1.05 -3.43
C LYS A 645 -26.76 0.84 -1.99
N PHE A 646 -25.78 1.03 -1.10
CA PHE A 646 -25.99 0.88 0.32
C PHE A 646 -25.11 1.90 1.08
N ASN A 647 -25.69 2.69 1.97
CA ASN A 647 -24.99 3.75 2.69
C ASN A 647 -24.14 4.65 1.76
N ASN A 648 -22.81 4.59 1.91
CA ASN A 648 -21.87 5.43 1.15
C ASN A 648 -21.37 4.74 -0.11
N GLY A 649 -21.48 3.42 -0.21
CA GLY A 649 -20.93 2.61 -1.27
C GLY A 649 -21.92 1.61 -1.85
N PHE A 650 -21.41 0.46 -2.26
CA PHE A 650 -22.16 -0.60 -2.90
C PHE A 650 -21.86 -1.94 -2.24
N VAL A 651 -22.90 -2.74 -2.07
CA VAL A 651 -22.78 -4.16 -1.73
C VAL A 651 -22.40 -4.96 -2.97
N ARG A 652 -21.87 -6.15 -2.78
CA ARG A 652 -21.50 -7.01 -3.91
C ARG A 652 -22.72 -7.56 -4.66
N PHE A 653 -23.69 -8.10 -3.90
CA PHE A 653 -24.93 -8.67 -4.41
C PHE A 653 -26.15 -7.97 -3.82
N PRO A 654 -27.31 -8.00 -4.50
CA PRO A 654 -28.55 -7.51 -3.90
C PRO A 654 -28.79 -8.14 -2.54
N PRO A 655 -29.30 -7.40 -1.57
CA PRO A 655 -29.53 -7.89 -0.22
C PRO A 655 -30.69 -8.89 -0.17
N GLU A 656 -30.41 -10.13 -0.51
CA GLU A 656 -31.33 -11.26 -0.30
C GLU A 656 -30.78 -12.15 0.82
N GLY A 657 -31.57 -12.34 1.88
CA GLY A 657 -31.25 -13.24 2.98
C GLY A 657 -30.33 -12.69 4.07
N ARG A 658 -29.62 -13.57 4.79
CA ARG A 658 -28.93 -13.28 6.05
C ARG A 658 -27.62 -12.46 5.95
N ARG A 659 -27.09 -12.19 4.76
CA ARG A 659 -25.90 -11.35 4.53
C ARG A 659 -26.28 -9.99 3.96
N ILE A 660 -27.06 -9.24 4.69
CA ILE A 660 -27.53 -7.93 4.27
C ILE A 660 -26.44 -6.89 4.60
N GLY A 661 -25.78 -6.35 3.57
CA GLY A 661 -25.40 -4.96 3.55
C GLY A 661 -23.99 -4.57 3.98
N ASP A 662 -22.98 -5.45 3.91
CA ASP A 662 -21.59 -4.97 4.02
C ASP A 662 -21.16 -4.37 2.67
N GLU A 663 -20.61 -3.14 2.69
CA GLU A 663 -20.11 -2.48 1.47
C GLU A 663 -18.84 -3.16 0.98
N TRP A 664 -18.86 -3.59 -0.28
CA TRP A 664 -17.72 -4.27 -0.89
C TRP A 664 -16.69 -3.26 -1.42
N VAL A 665 -15.53 -3.15 -0.77
CA VAL A 665 -14.51 -2.14 -1.08
C VAL A 665 -14.01 -2.24 -2.52
N VAL A 666 -13.78 -3.48 -2.99
CA VAL A 666 -13.36 -3.77 -4.37
C VAL A 666 -14.41 -3.26 -5.36
N GLY A 667 -15.69 -3.56 -5.13
CA GLY A 667 -16.81 -3.10 -5.96
C GLY A 667 -16.93 -1.57 -5.96
N ASN A 668 -16.71 -0.92 -4.83
CA ASN A 668 -16.73 0.54 -4.74
C ASN A 668 -15.68 1.18 -5.65
N MET A 669 -14.46 0.64 -5.70
CA MET A 669 -13.40 1.16 -6.56
C MET A 669 -13.70 0.90 -8.03
N ILE A 670 -14.16 -0.32 -8.39
CA ILE A 670 -14.52 -0.66 -9.77
C ILE A 670 -15.69 0.20 -10.27
N ILE A 671 -16.73 0.41 -9.44
CA ILE A 671 -17.86 1.27 -9.79
C ILE A 671 -17.44 2.75 -9.84
N ALA A 672 -16.45 3.16 -9.03
CA ALA A 672 -15.87 4.50 -9.16
C ALA A 672 -15.19 4.68 -10.52
N ASP A 673 -14.41 3.69 -10.97
CA ASP A 673 -13.77 3.73 -12.29
C ASP A 673 -14.79 3.70 -13.42
N LEU A 674 -15.87 2.92 -13.30
CA LEU A 674 -16.98 2.94 -14.26
C LEU A 674 -17.65 4.33 -14.30
N ASN A 675 -17.88 4.97 -13.15
CA ASN A 675 -18.42 6.33 -13.10
C ASN A 675 -17.45 7.34 -13.75
N GLN A 676 -16.14 7.18 -13.55
CA GLN A 676 -15.13 8.02 -14.21
C GLN A 676 -15.16 7.82 -15.72
N TYR A 677 -15.20 6.57 -16.20
CA TYR A 677 -15.34 6.20 -17.60
C TYR A 677 -16.60 6.81 -18.23
N MET A 678 -17.71 6.79 -17.49
CA MET A 678 -18.99 7.40 -17.88
C MET A 678 -19.04 8.93 -17.70
N THR A 679 -17.92 9.59 -17.40
CA THR A 679 -17.81 11.03 -17.11
C THR A 679 -18.65 11.53 -15.92
N ASN A 680 -19.07 10.63 -15.03
CA ASN A 680 -19.77 10.95 -13.77
C ASN A 680 -18.76 11.28 -12.65
N PHE A 681 -17.87 12.22 -12.90
CA PHE A 681 -16.71 12.53 -12.04
C PHE A 681 -17.08 12.79 -10.58
N LYS A 682 -18.22 13.46 -10.33
CA LYS A 682 -18.66 13.73 -8.94
C LYS A 682 -18.92 12.44 -8.15
N LYS A 683 -19.55 11.44 -8.77
CA LYS A 683 -19.82 10.14 -8.13
C LYS A 683 -18.53 9.34 -7.97
N ALA A 684 -17.70 9.30 -9.00
CA ALA A 684 -16.39 8.66 -8.96
C ALA A 684 -15.55 9.20 -7.79
N THR A 685 -15.38 10.51 -7.71
CA THR A 685 -14.64 11.19 -6.64
C THR A 685 -15.24 10.91 -5.26
N SER A 686 -16.56 10.92 -5.14
CA SER A 686 -17.23 10.63 -3.85
C SER A 686 -16.91 9.22 -3.34
N LEU A 687 -16.94 8.20 -4.20
CA LEU A 687 -16.60 6.83 -3.85
C LEU A 687 -15.11 6.67 -3.50
N LYS A 688 -14.23 7.23 -4.33
CA LYS A 688 -12.77 7.21 -4.09
C LYS A 688 -12.44 7.90 -2.76
N ASN A 689 -13.01 9.06 -2.49
CA ASN A 689 -12.84 9.77 -1.21
C ASN A 689 -13.35 8.97 -0.01
N TRP A 690 -14.49 8.29 -0.15
CA TRP A 690 -15.03 7.44 0.91
C TRP A 690 -14.07 6.30 1.26
N VAL A 691 -13.63 5.53 0.26
CA VAL A 691 -12.69 4.43 0.46
C VAL A 691 -11.36 4.94 1.00
N SER A 692 -10.83 6.04 0.45
CA SER A 692 -9.57 6.65 0.90
C SER A 692 -9.65 7.11 2.36
N TYR A 693 -10.75 7.74 2.75
CA TYR A 693 -10.97 8.19 4.13
C TYR A 693 -10.99 7.01 5.12
N GLN A 694 -11.69 5.93 4.76
CA GLN A 694 -11.73 4.73 5.60
C GLN A 694 -10.36 4.06 5.70
N ALA A 695 -9.67 3.85 4.59
CA ALA A 695 -8.35 3.26 4.57
C ALA A 695 -7.32 4.10 5.34
N PHE A 696 -7.34 5.43 5.19
CA PHE A 696 -6.47 6.34 5.93
C PHE A 696 -6.62 6.19 7.44
N ASN A 697 -7.87 6.10 7.92
CA ASN A 697 -8.16 5.90 9.33
C ASN A 697 -7.92 4.45 9.79
N ASN A 698 -7.69 3.52 8.87
CA ASN A 698 -7.29 2.14 9.11
C ASN A 698 -5.80 1.92 8.78
N TYR A 699 -4.94 2.84 9.16
CA TYR A 699 -3.48 2.74 8.96
C TYR A 699 -3.04 2.64 7.49
N GLY A 700 -3.85 3.09 6.54
CA GLY A 700 -3.64 2.94 5.10
C GLY A 700 -3.99 1.55 4.54
N LEU A 701 -4.60 0.69 5.34
CA LEU A 701 -4.97 -0.67 4.96
C LEU A 701 -6.40 -0.76 4.45
N LEU A 702 -6.60 -1.47 3.35
CA LEU A 702 -7.90 -1.70 2.73
C LEU A 702 -8.47 -3.05 3.19
N PRO A 703 -9.69 -3.08 3.76
CA PRO A 703 -10.41 -4.32 4.07
C PRO A 703 -11.17 -4.82 2.84
N GLU A 704 -11.68 -6.03 2.91
CA GLU A 704 -12.58 -6.55 1.88
C GLU A 704 -13.96 -5.86 1.93
N TYR A 705 -14.48 -5.64 3.15
CA TYR A 705 -15.78 -4.99 3.37
C TYR A 705 -15.73 -3.93 4.47
N PHE A 706 -16.63 -2.94 4.35
CA PHE A 706 -17.06 -2.09 5.47
C PHE A 706 -18.40 -2.64 5.98
N SER A 707 -18.53 -2.83 7.30
CA SER A 707 -19.74 -3.36 7.89
C SER A 707 -20.95 -2.45 7.66
N LYS A 708 -22.13 -3.05 7.56
CA LYS A 708 -23.39 -2.36 7.28
C LYS A 708 -23.78 -1.28 8.30
N ASP A 709 -23.40 -1.45 9.54
CA ASP A 709 -23.67 -0.50 10.62
C ASP A 709 -22.64 0.61 10.72
N GLY A 710 -21.64 0.59 9.85
CA GLY A 710 -20.58 1.58 9.84
C GLY A 710 -19.61 1.46 11.01
N SER A 711 -19.58 0.34 11.73
CA SER A 711 -18.79 0.20 12.96
C SER A 711 -17.46 -0.49 12.74
N ASP A 712 -17.30 -1.33 11.71
CA ASP A 712 -16.20 -2.26 11.61
C ASP A 712 -15.69 -2.49 10.18
N TYR A 713 -14.49 -3.10 10.10
CA TYR A 713 -13.92 -3.69 8.89
C TYR A 713 -14.12 -5.19 8.96
N THR A 714 -14.65 -5.79 7.88
CA THR A 714 -14.97 -7.21 7.82
C THR A 714 -14.35 -7.90 6.61
N GLY A 715 -14.36 -9.22 6.58
CA GLY A 715 -13.67 -10.01 5.56
C GLY A 715 -12.16 -10.01 5.75
N THR A 716 -11.41 -10.13 4.67
CA THR A 716 -9.94 -10.14 4.67
C THR A 716 -9.37 -8.75 4.90
N VAL A 717 -8.45 -8.61 5.86
CA VAL A 717 -7.73 -7.34 6.15
C VAL A 717 -6.27 -7.64 6.53
N PRO A 718 -5.27 -7.03 5.89
CA PRO A 718 -5.38 -6.21 4.68
C PRO A 718 -5.65 -7.07 3.44
N LEU A 719 -6.38 -6.51 2.51
CA LEU A 719 -6.58 -7.10 1.18
C LEU A 719 -5.51 -6.53 0.24
N CYS A 720 -4.59 -7.38 -0.25
CA CYS A 720 -3.45 -6.92 -1.06
C CYS A 720 -3.85 -6.62 -2.51
N GLY A 721 -3.71 -7.57 -3.45
CA GLY A 721 -3.94 -7.28 -4.87
C GLY A 721 -5.33 -6.75 -5.18
N LEU A 722 -6.39 -7.39 -4.70
CA LEU A 722 -7.78 -6.95 -4.90
C LEU A 722 -8.14 -5.68 -4.11
N GLY A 723 -7.43 -5.36 -3.03
CA GLY A 723 -7.63 -4.14 -2.27
C GLY A 723 -6.63 -3.05 -2.70
N ALA A 724 -5.39 -3.17 -2.22
CA ALA A 724 -4.34 -2.20 -2.50
C ALA A 724 -4.03 -2.08 -4.00
N GLY A 725 -4.04 -3.21 -4.75
CA GLY A 725 -3.83 -3.20 -6.21
C GLY A 725 -4.90 -2.42 -6.95
N ILE A 726 -6.18 -2.71 -6.71
CA ILE A 726 -7.30 -1.98 -7.34
C ILE A 726 -7.26 -0.50 -6.94
N TYR A 727 -6.96 -0.19 -5.67
CA TYR A 727 -6.86 1.19 -5.23
C TYR A 727 -5.80 1.97 -6.03
N VAL A 728 -4.61 1.41 -6.18
CA VAL A 728 -3.53 2.05 -6.97
C VAL A 728 -3.96 2.20 -8.43
N THR A 729 -4.57 1.17 -9.03
CA THR A 729 -4.95 1.21 -10.45
C THR A 729 -6.06 2.22 -10.74
N SER A 730 -6.96 2.46 -9.79
CA SER A 730 -8.08 3.40 -9.95
C SER A 730 -7.66 4.87 -9.96
N PHE A 731 -6.44 5.19 -9.53
CA PHE A 731 -5.88 6.55 -9.63
C PHE A 731 -4.84 6.69 -10.74
N GLY A 732 -4.32 5.61 -11.27
CA GLY A 732 -3.24 5.57 -12.27
C GLY A 732 -3.69 5.67 -13.73
N GLY A 733 -4.78 6.34 -14.02
CA GLY A 733 -5.33 6.44 -15.38
C GLY A 733 -5.55 7.89 -15.80
N GLU A 734 -4.58 8.46 -16.49
CA GLU A 734 -4.74 9.46 -17.56
C GLU A 734 -3.65 9.25 -18.59
#